data_ed81b0918eaa2aa6199ce8e102af231e
#
_entry.id   ed81b0918eaa2aa6199ce8e102af231e
#
_cell.length_a   1.000
_cell.length_b   1.000
_cell.length_c   1.000
_cell.angle_alpha   90.00
_cell.angle_beta   90.00
_cell.angle_gamma   90.00
#
_symmetry.space_group_name_H-M   'P 1'
#
loop_
_entity.id
_entity.type
_entity.pdbx_description
1 polymer ?
#
loop_
_entity_poly.entity_id
_entity_poly.type
_entity_poly.pdbx_seq_one_letter_code
_entity_poly.pdbx_strand_id
1 'polypeptide(L)'
;MAERSFKQEVEKLRLGPGEEFRGEGILAVTKALLQCGVGYVGGYQGAPISHLMDVLVDAQDILEELDVRFEANASEAAACAMLAASVHYPIRGAVTFKAPVGINVASDALANLSSGGVTGGALVVVGEDYGEGSSIMQERSHAYATKSQIWLLDPRPNLPSIVKAVEDGFELSEASNTPVMLELRIRACHVYGSFMTKANRRPTLSVTQALNEPKRQTDRIVLPPASYAHEQEKISQRWPAAVEFIRSRQLNEVFGAASGKIGVVMQGGMYNGVIRALQRLGLADLYGETRIPLYVLNVTYPLVEDEFLAFCKGKSAVLVVEEGQPAYIEDAMAAILYRARGSVQLSGKDVLPMAGEYIGQHVLEGLTAFLARHAPEELPAGTAQSQDKPIAESGNNLSDAVPVRPPSFCTGCPERPVFSALKMVQQERGSLQVAGDIGCHLFGSLAPFEIGGTTMGYGLGPASNAAFDGGGSQRPVSIIGDGGFWHNGLTSSVGNAVFNKSDGVVLVVDNFYSAATGGQDVLSSRAENRSKSTGHPISAAVKGIGAEWVREVNDTYDVATMRDTLKAALDTDHEGPKVIVASSECMLNRQRRERPVVNQTIAAGERVVKPRFGVDDDVCTGDHACIRLSGCPSLSLKILDDPLRDDPVAHIDQSCVGCGNCGEVADAAVLCPSFYRADVVHNPGWFERLRHRLTLGLIGILQRRRSRRVLGFEPV
;
A
#
# COMPACT_ATOMS: atom_id res chain seq x y z
N MET A 1 6.05 -7.80 12.79
CA MET A 1 5.59 -6.62 13.53
C MET A 1 4.12 -6.84 13.82
N ALA A 2 3.66 -6.60 15.03
CA ALA A 2 2.23 -6.61 15.30
C ALA A 2 1.59 -5.45 14.52
N GLU A 3 0.42 -5.67 13.91
CA GLU A 3 -0.37 -4.59 13.33
C GLU A 3 -0.68 -3.60 14.44
N ARG A 4 -0.56 -2.32 14.12
CA ARG A 4 -0.82 -1.28 15.09
C ARG A 4 -2.32 -1.20 15.32
N SER A 5 -2.77 -1.44 16.54
CA SER A 5 -4.14 -1.15 16.95
C SER A 5 -4.24 0.33 17.27
N PHE A 6 -5.27 0.99 16.77
CA PHE A 6 -5.54 2.40 17.04
C PHE A 6 -6.50 2.62 18.20
N LYS A 7 -6.96 1.56 18.86
CA LYS A 7 -7.96 1.64 19.96
C LYS A 7 -7.60 2.59 21.11
N GLN A 8 -6.32 2.75 21.40
CA GLN A 8 -5.85 3.72 22.39
C GLN A 8 -5.69 5.11 21.80
N GLU A 9 -5.20 5.18 20.56
CA GLU A 9 -4.94 6.44 19.87
C GLU A 9 -6.23 7.17 19.47
N VAL A 10 -7.31 6.47 19.16
CA VAL A 10 -8.60 7.09 18.79
C VAL A 10 -9.21 7.92 19.91
N GLU A 11 -8.89 7.65 21.18
CA GLU A 11 -9.33 8.51 22.28
C GLU A 11 -8.84 9.96 22.15
N LYS A 12 -7.70 10.19 21.46
CA LYS A 12 -7.21 11.54 21.16
C LYS A 12 -8.13 12.32 20.22
N LEU A 13 -9.02 11.64 19.48
CA LEU A 13 -10.02 12.29 18.64
C LEU A 13 -11.08 13.04 19.47
N ARG A 14 -11.21 12.72 20.77
CA ARG A 14 -12.12 13.40 21.70
C ARG A 14 -11.59 14.72 22.25
N LEU A 15 -10.31 15.02 22.04
CA LEU A 15 -9.68 16.25 22.52
C LEU A 15 -10.51 17.48 22.14
N GLY A 16 -10.70 18.38 23.11
CA GLY A 16 -11.51 19.58 22.99
C GLY A 16 -10.72 20.79 22.44
N PRO A 17 -11.34 21.96 22.35
CA PRO A 17 -10.71 23.17 21.83
C PRO A 17 -9.57 23.62 22.75
N GLY A 18 -8.38 23.90 22.14
CA GLY A 18 -7.22 24.39 22.87
C GLY A 18 -6.39 23.30 23.56
N GLU A 19 -6.73 22.03 23.38
CA GLU A 19 -5.90 20.91 23.86
C GLU A 19 -4.86 20.54 22.79
N GLU A 20 -3.69 20.10 23.22
CA GLU A 20 -2.61 19.67 22.31
C GLU A 20 -2.82 18.23 21.86
N PHE A 21 -3.05 18.04 20.58
CA PHE A 21 -3.01 16.72 19.95
C PHE A 21 -1.56 16.34 19.65
N ARG A 22 -1.19 15.09 19.95
CA ARG A 22 0.10 14.49 19.56
C ARG A 22 -0.14 13.13 18.92
N GLY A 23 0.29 12.96 17.67
CA GLY A 23 0.04 11.70 16.95
C GLY A 23 0.57 11.72 15.52
N GLU A 24 0.12 10.74 14.76
CA GLU A 24 0.44 10.61 13.33
C GLU A 24 -0.47 11.45 12.44
N GLY A 25 0.01 11.69 11.19
CA GLY A 25 -0.73 12.42 10.16
C GLY A 25 -2.12 11.86 9.90
N ILE A 26 -2.25 10.54 9.81
CA ILE A 26 -3.55 9.87 9.59
C ILE A 26 -4.56 10.16 10.70
N LEU A 27 -4.14 10.10 11.97
CA LEU A 27 -4.99 10.46 13.10
C LEU A 27 -5.35 11.94 13.10
N ALA A 28 -4.40 12.82 12.71
CA ALA A 28 -4.65 14.25 12.59
C ALA A 28 -5.67 14.56 11.49
N VAL A 29 -5.63 13.87 10.35
CA VAL A 29 -6.65 13.95 9.29
C VAL A 29 -8.02 13.57 9.84
N THR A 30 -8.15 12.43 10.54
CA THR A 30 -9.41 11.99 11.13
C THR A 30 -9.94 13.04 12.11
N LYS A 31 -9.07 13.59 12.98
CA LYS A 31 -9.46 14.67 13.90
C LYS A 31 -9.95 15.91 13.15
N ALA A 32 -9.27 16.31 12.08
CA ALA A 32 -9.67 17.45 11.24
C ALA A 32 -11.04 17.25 10.58
N LEU A 33 -11.32 16.03 10.06
CA LEU A 33 -12.64 15.68 9.51
C LEU A 33 -13.74 15.91 10.54
N LEU A 34 -13.54 15.45 11.79
CA LEU A 34 -14.51 15.63 12.87
C LEU A 34 -14.66 17.11 13.28
N GLN A 35 -13.59 17.90 13.25
CA GLN A 35 -13.64 19.34 13.52
C GLN A 35 -14.37 20.11 12.42
N CYS A 36 -14.34 19.60 11.19
CA CYS A 36 -15.05 20.18 10.05
C CYS A 36 -16.55 19.84 10.01
N GLY A 37 -17.05 18.98 10.91
CA GLY A 37 -18.46 18.61 10.91
C GLY A 37 -18.84 17.75 9.71
N VAL A 38 -17.99 16.81 9.34
CA VAL A 38 -18.30 15.84 8.28
C VAL A 38 -19.53 15.02 8.62
N GLY A 39 -20.44 14.82 7.67
CA GLY A 39 -21.67 14.03 7.86
C GLY A 39 -21.49 12.55 7.53
N TYR A 40 -20.53 12.23 6.67
CA TYR A 40 -20.23 10.86 6.33
C TYR A 40 -18.78 10.71 5.84
N VAL A 41 -18.21 9.53 6.12
CA VAL A 41 -16.86 9.16 5.67
C VAL A 41 -16.92 7.74 5.11
N GLY A 42 -16.29 7.53 3.98
CA GLY A 42 -16.16 6.22 3.36
C GLY A 42 -14.75 5.97 2.84
N GLY A 43 -14.50 4.78 2.31
CA GLY A 43 -13.22 4.51 1.68
C GLY A 43 -12.96 3.06 1.39
N TYR A 44 -11.81 2.83 0.77
CA TYR A 44 -11.28 1.50 0.50
C TYR A 44 -9.82 1.42 0.92
N GLN A 45 -9.41 0.27 1.44
CA GLN A 45 -8.04 0.07 1.95
C GLN A 45 -7.00 0.10 0.84
N GLY A 46 -5.88 0.75 1.09
CA GLY A 46 -4.73 0.81 0.18
C GLY A 46 -3.57 1.55 0.83
N ALA A 47 -2.38 0.92 0.91
CA ALA A 47 -1.20 1.59 1.45
C ALA A 47 -0.78 2.76 0.54
N PRO A 48 -0.35 3.92 1.09
CA PRO A 48 0.01 4.19 2.49
C PRO A 48 -1.15 4.68 3.38
N ILE A 49 -2.37 4.84 2.85
CA ILE A 49 -3.50 5.46 3.57
C ILE A 49 -4.44 4.45 4.26
N SER A 50 -4.16 3.14 4.17
CA SER A 50 -4.99 2.07 4.77
C SER A 50 -5.35 2.33 6.23
N HIS A 51 -4.41 2.84 7.01
CA HIS A 51 -4.60 3.09 8.43
C HIS A 51 -5.67 4.15 8.72
N LEU A 52 -6.03 5.01 7.77
CA LEU A 52 -7.16 5.93 7.94
C LEU A 52 -8.47 5.15 8.07
N MET A 53 -8.63 4.07 7.29
CA MET A 53 -9.77 3.16 7.41
C MET A 53 -9.75 2.41 8.75
N ASP A 54 -8.58 1.95 9.20
CA ASP A 54 -8.42 1.25 10.48
C ASP A 54 -8.76 2.18 11.66
N VAL A 55 -8.33 3.45 11.62
CA VAL A 55 -8.70 4.49 12.61
C VAL A 55 -10.21 4.72 12.64
N LEU A 56 -10.86 4.83 11.47
CA LEU A 56 -12.31 5.04 11.39
C LEU A 56 -13.10 3.85 11.95
N VAL A 57 -12.63 2.62 11.71
CA VAL A 57 -13.23 1.40 12.30
C VAL A 57 -13.10 1.42 13.82
N ASP A 58 -11.92 1.74 14.37
CA ASP A 58 -11.68 1.78 15.81
C ASP A 58 -12.36 2.99 16.49
N ALA A 59 -12.71 4.06 15.73
CA ALA A 59 -13.39 5.27 16.22
C ALA A 59 -14.92 5.22 16.06
N GLN A 60 -15.52 4.08 15.76
CA GLN A 60 -16.95 3.96 15.44
C GLN A 60 -17.85 4.59 16.51
N ASP A 61 -17.57 4.37 17.80
CA ASP A 61 -18.35 4.96 18.89
C ASP A 61 -18.33 6.51 18.83
N ILE A 62 -17.18 7.10 18.49
CA ILE A 62 -17.03 8.57 18.37
C ILE A 62 -17.80 9.09 17.15
N LEU A 63 -17.79 8.34 16.06
CA LEU A 63 -18.51 8.70 14.83
C LEU A 63 -20.02 8.67 15.08
N GLU A 64 -20.52 7.64 15.76
CA GLU A 64 -21.94 7.52 16.15
C GLU A 64 -22.37 8.65 17.07
N GLU A 65 -21.58 9.00 18.09
CA GLU A 65 -21.84 10.13 18.99
C GLU A 65 -21.95 11.47 18.24
N LEU A 66 -21.20 11.63 17.15
CA LEU A 66 -21.19 12.86 16.36
C LEU A 66 -22.19 12.83 15.18
N ASP A 67 -22.97 11.77 15.02
CA ASP A 67 -23.90 11.55 13.89
C ASP A 67 -23.17 11.53 12.53
N VAL A 68 -21.99 10.89 12.50
CA VAL A 68 -21.18 10.71 11.31
C VAL A 68 -21.36 9.28 10.76
N ARG A 69 -21.88 9.15 9.57
CA ARG A 69 -22.01 7.85 8.90
C ARG A 69 -20.63 7.38 8.41
N PHE A 70 -20.23 6.17 8.80
CA PHE A 70 -19.03 5.53 8.29
C PHE A 70 -19.38 4.30 7.47
N GLU A 71 -18.66 4.12 6.33
CA GLU A 71 -18.78 2.94 5.50
C GLU A 71 -17.44 2.49 4.93
N ALA A 72 -17.07 1.23 5.19
CA ALA A 72 -15.98 0.58 4.49
C ALA A 72 -16.54 0.02 3.18
N ASN A 73 -16.23 0.70 2.08
CA ASN A 73 -16.82 0.39 0.79
C ASN A 73 -16.18 -0.85 0.15
N ALA A 74 -16.87 -1.47 -0.80
CA ALA A 74 -16.37 -2.66 -1.52
C ALA A 74 -15.31 -2.32 -2.58
N SER A 75 -15.25 -1.05 -3.00
CA SER A 75 -14.26 -0.53 -3.94
C SER A 75 -14.17 0.98 -3.84
N GLU A 76 -13.14 1.57 -4.45
CA GLU A 76 -12.96 3.02 -4.52
C GLU A 76 -14.05 3.70 -5.36
N ALA A 77 -14.55 3.00 -6.37
CA ALA A 77 -15.71 3.48 -7.15
C ALA A 77 -16.96 3.63 -6.27
N ALA A 78 -17.24 2.63 -5.42
CA ALA A 78 -18.35 2.68 -4.47
C ALA A 78 -18.14 3.80 -3.43
N ALA A 79 -16.90 3.97 -2.93
CA ALA A 79 -16.56 5.07 -2.04
C ALA A 79 -16.85 6.43 -2.67
N CYS A 80 -16.38 6.67 -3.90
CA CYS A 80 -16.64 7.92 -4.61
C CYS A 80 -18.12 8.14 -4.92
N ALA A 81 -18.87 7.09 -5.24
CA ALA A 81 -20.31 7.18 -5.47
C ALA A 81 -21.06 7.62 -4.20
N MET A 82 -20.55 7.30 -3.00
CA MET A 82 -21.11 7.76 -1.72
C MET A 82 -21.10 9.30 -1.61
N LEU A 83 -20.15 10.00 -2.29
CA LEU A 83 -20.11 11.46 -2.35
C LEU A 83 -21.33 12.10 -3.04
N ALA A 84 -22.19 11.31 -3.66
CA ALA A 84 -23.48 11.77 -4.21
C ALA A 84 -24.33 12.51 -3.19
N ALA A 85 -24.21 12.22 -1.90
CA ALA A 85 -24.89 12.97 -0.84
C ALA A 85 -24.49 14.45 -0.82
N SER A 86 -23.24 14.77 -1.10
CA SER A 86 -22.75 16.16 -1.19
C SER A 86 -23.17 16.87 -2.51
N VAL A 87 -23.64 16.14 -3.52
CA VAL A 87 -24.16 16.74 -4.76
C VAL A 87 -25.45 17.50 -4.48
N HIS A 88 -26.37 16.87 -3.76
CA HIS A 88 -27.73 17.39 -3.58
C HIS A 88 -27.94 18.12 -2.25
N TYR A 89 -27.10 17.87 -1.26
CA TYR A 89 -27.26 18.42 0.07
C TYR A 89 -26.00 19.16 0.54
N PRO A 90 -26.15 20.21 1.37
CA PRO A 90 -25.02 20.91 1.98
C PRO A 90 -24.43 20.07 3.13
N ILE A 91 -24.06 18.82 2.81
CA ILE A 91 -23.43 17.88 3.75
C ILE A 91 -21.97 17.71 3.34
N ARG A 92 -21.06 17.91 4.27
CA ARG A 92 -19.63 17.60 4.07
C ARG A 92 -19.43 16.10 4.08
N GLY A 93 -18.80 15.56 3.05
CA GLY A 93 -18.45 14.16 2.92
C GLY A 93 -16.98 13.96 2.58
N ALA A 94 -16.37 12.90 3.09
CA ALA A 94 -15.01 12.55 2.76
C ALA A 94 -14.89 11.07 2.38
N VAL A 95 -13.99 10.79 1.43
CA VAL A 95 -13.61 9.40 1.09
C VAL A 95 -12.11 9.27 1.02
N THR A 96 -11.60 8.05 1.27
CA THR A 96 -10.16 7.80 1.27
C THR A 96 -9.81 6.49 0.59
N PHE A 97 -8.70 6.50 -0.17
CA PHE A 97 -8.12 5.32 -0.82
C PHE A 97 -6.71 5.61 -1.35
N LYS A 98 -6.03 4.54 -1.81
CA LYS A 98 -4.73 4.65 -2.45
C LYS A 98 -4.83 5.34 -3.82
N ALA A 99 -3.90 6.25 -4.13
CA ALA A 99 -3.93 7.03 -5.36
C ALA A 99 -3.82 6.19 -6.64
N PRO A 100 -2.74 5.44 -6.95
CA PRO A 100 -2.54 4.89 -8.28
C PRO A 100 -3.63 3.90 -8.70
N VAL A 101 -4.00 2.95 -7.85
CA VAL A 101 -5.06 1.98 -8.15
C VAL A 101 -6.44 2.61 -7.97
N GLY A 102 -6.65 3.30 -6.83
CA GLY A 102 -7.97 3.76 -6.43
C GLY A 102 -8.53 4.86 -7.31
N ILE A 103 -7.71 5.82 -7.73
CA ILE A 103 -8.17 6.87 -8.66
C ILE A 103 -8.58 6.25 -10.01
N ASN A 104 -7.82 5.27 -10.51
CA ASN A 104 -8.16 4.59 -11.76
C ASN A 104 -9.48 3.81 -11.65
N VAL A 105 -9.70 3.10 -10.54
CA VAL A 105 -10.96 2.39 -10.28
C VAL A 105 -12.13 3.36 -10.11
N ALA A 106 -11.93 4.47 -9.39
CA ALA A 106 -12.94 5.49 -9.11
C ALA A 106 -13.17 6.46 -10.27
N SER A 107 -12.42 6.34 -11.36
CA SER A 107 -12.34 7.33 -12.46
C SER A 107 -13.70 7.78 -12.99
N ASP A 108 -14.62 6.85 -13.21
CA ASP A 108 -15.96 7.18 -13.71
C ASP A 108 -16.77 7.97 -12.66
N ALA A 109 -16.82 7.50 -11.42
CA ALA A 109 -17.55 8.18 -10.35
C ALA A 109 -16.98 9.58 -10.07
N LEU A 110 -15.65 9.74 -10.06
CA LEU A 110 -15.00 11.04 -9.88
C LEU A 110 -15.27 11.99 -11.06
N ALA A 111 -15.26 11.48 -12.29
CA ALA A 111 -15.56 12.29 -13.48
C ALA A 111 -17.02 12.81 -13.45
N ASN A 112 -17.97 11.96 -13.08
CA ASN A 112 -19.37 12.34 -12.89
C ASN A 112 -19.52 13.39 -11.77
N LEU A 113 -18.88 13.16 -10.61
CA LEU A 113 -18.91 14.09 -9.49
C LEU A 113 -18.34 15.47 -9.86
N SER A 114 -17.21 15.51 -10.55
CA SER A 114 -16.59 16.74 -11.03
C SER A 114 -17.43 17.45 -12.09
N SER A 115 -18.03 16.70 -13.02
CA SER A 115 -18.89 17.25 -14.07
C SER A 115 -20.09 17.98 -13.47
N GLY A 116 -20.91 17.30 -12.69
CA GLY A 116 -22.08 17.86 -12.04
C GLY A 116 -21.76 18.90 -10.95
N GLY A 117 -20.62 18.74 -10.31
CA GLY A 117 -20.24 19.54 -9.16
C GLY A 117 -20.97 19.14 -7.87
N VAL A 118 -20.71 19.85 -6.80
CA VAL A 118 -21.22 19.56 -5.46
C VAL A 118 -21.87 20.78 -4.81
N THR A 119 -22.82 20.56 -3.92
CA THR A 119 -23.44 21.60 -3.09
C THR A 119 -22.80 21.64 -1.69
N GLY A 120 -22.56 20.48 -1.11
CA GLY A 120 -21.78 20.31 0.12
C GLY A 120 -20.30 20.09 -0.17
N GLY A 121 -19.46 20.27 0.83
CA GLY A 121 -18.02 20.01 0.69
C GLY A 121 -17.74 18.53 0.44
N ALA A 122 -17.03 18.21 -0.63
CA ALA A 122 -16.61 16.85 -0.97
C ALA A 122 -15.09 16.75 -1.02
N LEU A 123 -14.52 15.92 -0.12
CA LEU A 123 -13.08 15.74 0.01
C LEU A 123 -12.68 14.30 -0.33
N VAL A 124 -11.71 14.14 -1.24
CA VAL A 124 -11.13 12.86 -1.61
C VAL A 124 -9.70 12.80 -1.08
N VAL A 125 -9.48 12.08 0.01
CA VAL A 125 -8.15 11.93 0.63
C VAL A 125 -7.43 10.75 0.01
N VAL A 126 -6.39 11.01 -0.76
CA VAL A 126 -5.63 9.98 -1.47
C VAL A 126 -4.23 9.82 -0.90
N GLY A 127 -3.83 8.54 -0.71
CA GLY A 127 -2.47 8.21 -0.30
C GLY A 127 -1.58 7.96 -1.51
N GLU A 128 -0.54 8.76 -1.72
CA GLU A 128 0.40 8.63 -2.82
C GLU A 128 1.74 8.05 -2.35
N ASP A 129 2.18 7.00 -3.01
CA ASP A 129 3.43 6.30 -2.75
C ASP A 129 4.26 6.17 -4.03
N TYR A 130 4.62 7.31 -4.61
CA TYR A 130 5.49 7.38 -5.76
C TYR A 130 6.90 6.95 -5.37
N GLY A 131 7.47 5.96 -6.07
CA GLY A 131 8.83 5.52 -5.76
C GLY A 131 9.08 4.04 -6.02
N GLU A 132 10.36 3.65 -6.02
CA GLU A 132 10.78 2.27 -6.22
C GLU A 132 10.33 1.36 -5.08
N GLY A 133 9.69 0.25 -5.44
CA GLY A 133 9.25 -0.77 -4.49
C GLY A 133 8.01 -0.41 -3.65
N SER A 134 7.42 0.76 -3.85
CA SER A 134 6.24 1.21 -3.10
C SER A 134 4.95 0.96 -3.85
N SER A 135 4.87 1.35 -5.11
CA SER A 135 3.67 1.20 -5.92
C SER A 135 3.91 0.32 -7.15
N ILE A 136 2.89 -0.43 -7.55
CA ILE A 136 2.92 -1.23 -8.77
C ILE A 136 2.87 -0.39 -10.05
N MET A 137 2.36 0.83 -9.96
CA MET A 137 2.32 1.81 -11.05
C MET A 137 2.88 3.13 -10.56
N GLN A 138 3.70 3.77 -11.41
CA GLN A 138 4.25 5.10 -11.14
C GLN A 138 3.35 6.15 -11.79
N GLU A 139 2.17 6.37 -11.23
CA GLU A 139 1.19 7.36 -11.66
C GLU A 139 1.00 8.44 -10.60
N ARG A 140 0.62 9.63 -11.05
CA ARG A 140 0.43 10.80 -10.19
C ARG A 140 -1.03 11.22 -10.12
N SER A 141 -1.50 11.55 -8.92
CA SER A 141 -2.81 12.15 -8.68
C SER A 141 -3.03 13.42 -9.50
N HIS A 142 -1.95 14.18 -9.78
CA HIS A 142 -1.98 15.41 -10.57
C HIS A 142 -2.53 15.20 -11.99
N ALA A 143 -2.16 14.09 -12.65
CA ALA A 143 -2.69 13.74 -13.97
C ALA A 143 -4.21 13.67 -13.97
N TYR A 144 -4.76 13.01 -12.95
CA TYR A 144 -6.20 12.85 -12.83
C TYR A 144 -6.91 14.16 -12.46
N ALA A 145 -6.33 14.91 -11.52
CA ALA A 145 -6.83 16.22 -11.13
C ALA A 145 -6.96 17.15 -12.35
N THR A 146 -5.94 17.17 -13.21
CA THR A 146 -5.93 17.95 -14.45
C THR A 146 -6.96 17.46 -15.45
N LYS A 147 -7.03 16.12 -15.69
CA LYS A 147 -8.00 15.50 -16.61
C LYS A 147 -9.44 15.83 -16.23
N SER A 148 -9.78 15.67 -14.96
CA SER A 148 -11.17 15.79 -14.48
C SER A 148 -11.48 17.14 -13.87
N GLN A 149 -10.50 18.04 -13.77
CA GLN A 149 -10.62 19.36 -13.16
C GLN A 149 -11.18 19.29 -11.74
N ILE A 150 -10.54 18.47 -10.92
CA ILE A 150 -10.72 18.39 -9.47
C ILE A 150 -9.56 19.14 -8.82
N TRP A 151 -9.81 19.99 -7.84
CA TRP A 151 -8.75 20.76 -7.20
C TRP A 151 -7.84 19.84 -6.39
N LEU A 152 -6.52 20.06 -6.45
CA LEU A 152 -5.54 19.20 -5.82
C LEU A 152 -4.72 19.97 -4.79
N LEU A 153 -4.81 19.52 -3.54
CA LEU A 153 -4.00 19.98 -2.43
C LEU A 153 -2.89 18.98 -2.13
N ASP A 154 -1.67 19.48 -1.97
CA ASP A 154 -0.46 18.73 -1.54
C ASP A 154 0.22 19.55 -0.43
N PRO A 155 -0.26 19.44 0.83
CA PRO A 155 0.20 20.29 1.93
C PRO A 155 1.61 19.93 2.39
N ARG A 156 2.28 20.91 3.02
CA ARG A 156 3.54 20.63 3.73
C ARG A 156 3.37 19.51 4.75
N PRO A 157 4.34 18.56 4.84
CA PRO A 157 4.20 17.35 5.66
C PRO A 157 4.47 17.63 7.15
N ASN A 158 3.57 18.38 7.78
CA ASN A 158 3.47 18.60 9.21
C ASN A 158 2.00 18.67 9.63
N LEU A 159 1.69 18.32 10.88
CA LEU A 159 0.29 18.20 11.32
C LEU A 159 -0.52 19.49 11.19
N PRO A 160 -0.01 20.70 11.57
CA PRO A 160 -0.77 21.94 11.39
C PRO A 160 -1.16 22.20 9.94
N SER A 161 -0.25 22.00 8.98
CA SER A 161 -0.51 22.18 7.55
C SER A 161 -1.51 21.16 7.01
N ILE A 162 -1.38 19.89 7.41
CA ILE A 162 -2.29 18.81 7.00
C ILE A 162 -3.71 19.08 7.51
N VAL A 163 -3.85 19.43 8.81
CA VAL A 163 -5.15 19.75 9.42
C VAL A 163 -5.79 20.95 8.73
N LYS A 164 -5.00 22.00 8.48
CA LYS A 164 -5.45 23.18 7.74
C LYS A 164 -5.91 22.82 6.32
N ALA A 165 -5.19 21.93 5.62
CA ALA A 165 -5.57 21.52 4.28
C ALA A 165 -6.88 20.74 4.23
N VAL A 166 -7.23 19.98 5.27
CA VAL A 166 -8.56 19.35 5.38
C VAL A 166 -9.65 20.42 5.53
N GLU A 167 -9.43 21.41 6.40
CA GLU A 167 -10.37 22.52 6.61
C GLU A 167 -10.55 23.35 5.32
N ASP A 168 -9.45 23.81 4.75
CA ASP A 168 -9.44 24.59 3.51
C ASP A 168 -10.01 23.80 2.33
N GLY A 169 -9.78 22.48 2.29
CA GLY A 169 -10.30 21.59 1.25
C GLY A 169 -11.85 21.56 1.23
N PHE A 170 -12.49 21.46 2.38
CA PHE A 170 -13.95 21.55 2.45
C PHE A 170 -14.46 22.95 2.06
N GLU A 171 -13.83 24.00 2.59
CA GLU A 171 -14.24 25.38 2.29
C GLU A 171 -14.01 25.72 0.80
N LEU A 172 -12.91 25.26 0.19
CA LEU A 172 -12.63 25.40 -1.24
C LEU A 172 -13.66 24.65 -2.09
N SER A 173 -14.02 23.43 -1.68
CA SER A 173 -15.03 22.64 -2.36
C SER A 173 -16.38 23.34 -2.37
N GLU A 174 -16.80 23.89 -1.23
CA GLU A 174 -18.06 24.62 -1.09
C GLU A 174 -18.04 25.94 -1.87
N ALA A 175 -16.94 26.72 -1.77
CA ALA A 175 -16.80 28.00 -2.46
C ALA A 175 -16.80 27.88 -3.98
N SER A 176 -16.33 26.75 -4.50
CA SER A 176 -16.19 26.52 -5.95
C SER A 176 -17.15 25.46 -6.49
N ASN A 177 -18.04 24.89 -5.67
CA ASN A 177 -18.96 23.81 -6.05
C ASN A 177 -18.26 22.63 -6.78
N THR A 178 -17.03 22.33 -6.41
CA THR A 178 -16.19 21.33 -7.06
C THR A 178 -15.54 20.43 -6.01
N PRO A 179 -15.48 19.11 -6.21
CA PRO A 179 -14.78 18.24 -5.27
C PRO A 179 -13.30 18.61 -5.20
N VAL A 180 -12.69 18.36 -4.04
CA VAL A 180 -11.27 18.60 -3.76
C VAL A 180 -10.58 17.28 -3.44
N MET A 181 -9.41 17.08 -4.03
CA MET A 181 -8.53 15.98 -3.73
C MET A 181 -7.42 16.47 -2.80
N LEU A 182 -7.22 15.77 -1.69
CA LEU A 182 -6.12 15.98 -0.76
C LEU A 182 -5.13 14.85 -0.90
N GLU A 183 -3.99 15.14 -1.49
CA GLU A 183 -2.88 14.19 -1.65
C GLU A 183 -2.06 14.13 -0.37
N LEU A 184 -1.88 12.93 0.17
CA LEU A 184 -0.99 12.68 1.28
C LEU A 184 0.08 11.68 0.85
N ARG A 185 1.31 12.16 0.73
CA ARG A 185 2.46 11.30 0.43
C ARG A 185 2.72 10.35 1.60
N ILE A 186 3.36 9.21 1.36
CA ILE A 186 3.67 8.22 2.39
C ILE A 186 4.28 8.85 3.65
N ARG A 187 5.17 9.83 3.48
CA ARG A 187 5.82 10.53 4.60
C ARG A 187 4.83 11.39 5.40
N ALA A 188 3.85 11.98 4.75
CA ALA A 188 2.80 12.78 5.39
C ALA A 188 1.81 11.88 6.17
N CYS A 189 1.49 10.71 5.64
CA CYS A 189 0.64 9.73 6.34
C CYS A 189 1.21 9.33 7.70
N HIS A 190 2.53 9.16 7.80
CA HIS A 190 3.21 8.67 8.98
C HIS A 190 4.02 9.73 9.73
N VAL A 191 3.94 11.01 9.34
CA VAL A 191 4.58 12.08 10.10
C VAL A 191 3.99 12.14 11.50
N TYR A 192 4.87 12.24 12.50
CA TYR A 192 4.47 12.41 13.89
C TYR A 192 4.71 13.87 14.32
N GLY A 193 3.71 14.47 14.96
CA GLY A 193 3.80 15.87 15.37
C GLY A 193 2.69 16.26 16.34
N SER A 194 2.50 17.58 16.51
CA SER A 194 1.43 18.11 17.35
C SER A 194 0.74 19.31 16.70
N PHE A 195 -0.49 19.57 17.12
CA PHE A 195 -1.25 20.78 16.81
C PHE A 195 -2.30 21.06 17.89
N MET A 196 -2.80 22.29 17.95
CA MET A 196 -3.87 22.67 18.87
C MET A 196 -5.23 22.32 18.27
N THR A 197 -6.02 21.54 18.98
CA THR A 197 -7.31 21.06 18.50
C THR A 197 -8.40 22.11 18.59
N LYS A 198 -9.39 21.96 17.72
CA LYS A 198 -10.71 22.62 17.80
C LYS A 198 -11.75 21.63 18.30
N ALA A 199 -12.93 22.12 18.66
CA ALA A 199 -14.05 21.26 19.01
C ALA A 199 -14.49 20.40 17.82
N ASN A 200 -14.81 19.13 18.06
CA ASN A 200 -15.55 18.32 17.11
C ASN A 200 -16.93 18.93 16.88
N ARG A 201 -17.42 18.84 15.66
CA ARG A 201 -18.72 19.43 15.26
C ARG A 201 -19.59 18.32 14.69
N ARG A 202 -20.87 18.33 15.05
CA ARG A 202 -21.86 17.56 14.31
C ARG A 202 -22.12 18.21 12.96
N PRO A 203 -22.53 17.44 11.94
CA PRO A 203 -22.92 18.02 10.65
C PRO A 203 -24.09 18.98 10.82
N THR A 204 -24.08 20.08 10.09
CA THR A 204 -25.18 21.08 10.12
C THR A 204 -26.49 20.47 9.62
N LEU A 205 -26.40 19.59 8.63
CA LEU A 205 -27.49 18.76 8.14
C LEU A 205 -26.98 17.31 8.19
N SER A 206 -27.67 16.45 8.96
CA SER A 206 -27.30 15.04 9.01
C SER A 206 -27.87 14.26 7.83
N VAL A 207 -27.26 13.09 7.54
CA VAL A 207 -27.77 12.17 6.52
C VAL A 207 -29.20 11.74 6.85
N THR A 208 -29.52 11.52 8.12
CA THR A 208 -30.87 11.16 8.57
C THR A 208 -31.89 12.25 8.28
N GLN A 209 -31.53 13.52 8.53
CA GLN A 209 -32.40 14.64 8.20
C GLN A 209 -32.64 14.78 6.69
N ALA A 210 -31.59 14.60 5.90
CA ALA A 210 -31.68 14.61 4.45
C ALA A 210 -32.60 13.50 3.90
N LEU A 211 -32.59 12.33 4.52
CA LEU A 211 -33.50 11.21 4.18
C LEU A 211 -34.95 11.51 4.52
N ASN A 212 -35.20 12.22 5.60
CA ASN A 212 -36.55 12.57 6.01
C ASN A 212 -37.17 13.67 5.10
N GLU A 213 -36.34 14.52 4.52
CA GLU A 213 -36.75 15.61 3.62
C GLU A 213 -36.01 15.55 2.28
N PRO A 214 -36.28 14.55 1.43
CA PRO A 214 -35.52 14.34 0.21
C PRO A 214 -35.76 15.46 -0.81
N LYS A 215 -34.67 16.09 -1.26
CA LYS A 215 -34.69 17.10 -2.30
C LYS A 215 -34.75 16.45 -3.68
N ARG A 216 -35.57 17.00 -4.55
CA ARG A 216 -35.65 16.64 -5.97
C ARG A 216 -34.99 17.74 -6.82
N GLN A 217 -33.66 17.79 -6.79
CA GLN A 217 -32.91 18.70 -7.63
C GLN A 217 -32.35 17.92 -8.82
N THR A 218 -32.58 18.41 -10.03
CA THR A 218 -32.12 17.80 -11.27
C THR A 218 -31.10 18.66 -12.00
N ASP A 219 -30.83 19.84 -11.48
CA ASP A 219 -29.91 20.84 -12.05
C ASP A 219 -28.45 20.36 -12.10
N ARG A 220 -28.05 19.42 -11.23
CA ARG A 220 -26.71 18.82 -11.21
C ARG A 220 -26.64 17.42 -11.81
N ILE A 221 -27.69 16.97 -12.49
CA ILE A 221 -27.67 15.66 -13.17
C ILE A 221 -26.70 15.69 -14.36
N VAL A 222 -25.86 14.66 -14.48
CA VAL A 222 -24.92 14.52 -15.61
C VAL A 222 -25.63 13.85 -16.77
N LEU A 223 -26.41 14.64 -17.50
CA LEU A 223 -27.19 14.20 -18.66
C LEU A 223 -27.29 15.37 -19.66
N PRO A 224 -27.18 15.14 -20.99
CA PRO A 224 -27.45 16.18 -21.97
C PRO A 224 -28.89 16.72 -21.87
N PRO A 225 -29.12 18.03 -22.00
CA PRO A 225 -28.13 19.08 -22.31
C PRO A 225 -27.43 19.68 -21.08
N ALA A 226 -27.80 19.27 -19.85
CA ALA A 226 -27.27 19.83 -18.61
C ALA A 226 -25.73 19.69 -18.49
N SER A 227 -25.16 18.59 -18.99
CA SER A 227 -23.71 18.37 -18.96
C SER A 227 -22.89 19.46 -19.66
N TYR A 228 -23.42 20.02 -20.77
CA TYR A 228 -22.76 21.17 -21.44
C TYR A 228 -22.87 22.45 -20.61
N ALA A 229 -24.03 22.69 -19.97
CA ALA A 229 -24.18 23.83 -19.06
C ALA A 229 -23.23 23.74 -17.85
N HIS A 230 -23.01 22.53 -17.33
CA HIS A 230 -22.04 22.29 -16.24
C HIS A 230 -20.59 22.56 -16.68
N GLU A 231 -20.23 22.24 -17.93
CA GLU A 231 -18.91 22.58 -18.47
C GLU A 231 -18.73 24.10 -18.54
N GLN A 232 -19.72 24.82 -19.04
CA GLN A 232 -19.71 26.29 -19.09
C GLN A 232 -19.63 26.91 -17.69
N GLU A 233 -20.42 26.41 -16.73
CA GLU A 233 -20.37 26.82 -15.32
C GLU A 233 -18.98 26.57 -14.72
N LYS A 234 -18.37 25.43 -14.99
CA LYS A 234 -17.04 25.08 -14.49
C LYS A 234 -15.99 26.10 -14.93
N ILE A 235 -16.02 26.50 -16.21
CA ILE A 235 -15.07 27.46 -16.77
C ILE A 235 -15.33 28.90 -16.29
N SER A 236 -16.61 29.33 -16.31
CA SER A 236 -16.97 30.71 -16.07
C SER A 236 -17.17 31.09 -14.58
N GLN A 237 -17.44 30.14 -13.72
CA GLN A 237 -17.78 30.35 -12.32
C GLN A 237 -16.92 29.56 -11.36
N ARG A 238 -16.92 28.19 -11.45
CA ARG A 238 -16.27 27.32 -10.48
C ARG A 238 -14.75 27.47 -10.46
N TRP A 239 -14.12 27.55 -11.63
CA TRP A 239 -12.67 27.77 -11.74
C TRP A 239 -12.25 29.14 -11.19
N PRO A 240 -12.84 30.26 -11.61
CA PRO A 240 -12.51 31.57 -11.04
C PRO A 240 -12.73 31.67 -9.53
N ALA A 241 -13.81 31.05 -9.02
CA ALA A 241 -14.07 31.00 -7.58
C ALA A 241 -12.99 30.22 -6.82
N ALA A 242 -12.51 29.10 -7.38
CA ALA A 242 -11.42 28.35 -6.77
C ALA A 242 -10.11 29.16 -6.73
N VAL A 243 -9.72 29.79 -7.84
CA VAL A 243 -8.51 30.62 -7.91
C VAL A 243 -8.61 31.82 -6.93
N GLU A 244 -9.77 32.48 -6.83
CA GLU A 244 -9.98 33.56 -5.86
C GLU A 244 -9.91 33.08 -4.42
N PHE A 245 -10.49 31.92 -4.11
CA PHE A 245 -10.40 31.31 -2.77
C PHE A 245 -8.95 31.02 -2.39
N ILE A 246 -8.18 30.35 -3.27
CA ILE A 246 -6.77 30.01 -3.04
C ILE A 246 -5.97 31.27 -2.76
N ARG A 247 -6.15 32.31 -3.57
CA ARG A 247 -5.45 33.56 -3.44
C ARG A 247 -5.83 34.33 -2.18
N SER A 248 -7.13 34.54 -1.93
CA SER A 248 -7.62 35.34 -0.79
C SER A 248 -7.29 34.67 0.56
N ARG A 249 -7.25 33.35 0.61
CA ARG A 249 -6.88 32.57 1.81
C ARG A 249 -5.38 32.31 1.92
N GLN A 250 -4.58 32.72 0.91
CA GLN A 250 -3.14 32.48 0.88
C GLN A 250 -2.77 31.01 1.13
N LEU A 251 -3.42 30.11 0.39
CA LEU A 251 -3.19 28.68 0.59
C LEU A 251 -1.78 28.27 0.19
N ASN A 252 -1.23 28.90 -0.86
CA ASN A 252 0.19 28.76 -1.19
C ASN A 252 1.00 29.73 -0.34
N GLU A 253 2.23 29.35 -0.02
CA GLU A 253 3.06 30.07 0.95
C GLU A 253 4.37 30.55 0.30
N VAL A 254 4.84 31.71 0.71
CA VAL A 254 6.15 32.23 0.31
C VAL A 254 7.02 32.35 1.54
N PHE A 255 8.23 31.77 1.47
CA PHE A 255 9.23 31.81 2.53
C PHE A 255 10.55 32.40 2.03
N GLY A 256 11.44 32.72 2.95
CA GLY A 256 12.76 33.25 2.66
C GLY A 256 12.78 34.74 2.36
N ALA A 257 13.85 35.23 1.76
CA ALA A 257 14.01 36.65 1.47
C ALA A 257 13.01 37.09 0.40
N ALA A 258 12.41 38.29 0.58
CA ALA A 258 11.48 38.85 -0.40
C ALA A 258 12.13 39.17 -1.75
N SER A 259 13.45 39.40 -1.77
CA SER A 259 14.23 39.72 -2.96
C SER A 259 15.39 38.74 -3.15
N GLY A 260 15.51 38.18 -4.34
CA GLY A 260 16.60 37.32 -4.75
C GLY A 260 16.62 37.17 -6.26
N LYS A 261 17.81 36.96 -6.83
CA LYS A 261 17.98 36.74 -8.28
C LYS A 261 17.45 35.38 -8.75
N ILE A 262 17.34 34.45 -7.83
CA ILE A 262 16.82 33.09 -8.08
C ILE A 262 15.66 32.78 -7.11
N GLY A 263 14.95 31.70 -7.37
CA GLY A 263 13.91 31.19 -6.47
C GLY A 263 13.67 29.69 -6.66
N VAL A 264 13.00 29.10 -5.71
CA VAL A 264 12.59 27.69 -5.78
C VAL A 264 11.08 27.60 -5.61
N VAL A 265 10.41 26.98 -6.56
CA VAL A 265 9.02 26.57 -6.49
C VAL A 265 8.96 25.09 -6.19
N MET A 266 8.07 24.66 -5.33
CA MET A 266 7.96 23.24 -4.98
C MET A 266 6.53 22.84 -4.64
N GLN A 267 6.21 21.57 -4.83
CA GLN A 267 5.03 20.95 -4.24
C GLN A 267 5.15 20.99 -2.71
N GLY A 268 4.04 21.21 -2.00
CA GLY A 268 4.04 21.29 -0.53
C GLY A 268 4.66 20.08 0.13
N GLY A 269 4.34 18.87 -0.37
CA GLY A 269 4.91 17.61 0.12
C GLY A 269 6.44 17.51 0.01
N MET A 270 7.07 18.33 -0.85
CA MET A 270 8.54 18.36 -1.04
C MET A 270 9.26 19.33 -0.09
N TYR A 271 8.53 20.15 0.67
CA TYR A 271 9.09 21.21 1.50
C TYR A 271 10.23 20.74 2.41
N ASN A 272 10.03 19.68 3.19
CA ASN A 272 11.04 19.19 4.13
C ASN A 272 12.32 18.70 3.41
N GLY A 273 12.18 18.10 2.22
CA GLY A 273 13.32 17.67 1.39
C GLY A 273 14.15 18.84 0.89
N VAL A 274 13.48 19.90 0.42
CA VAL A 274 14.15 21.13 -0.06
C VAL A 274 14.83 21.87 1.09
N ILE A 275 14.15 22.08 2.21
CA ILE A 275 14.76 22.73 3.40
C ILE A 275 15.98 21.93 3.87
N ARG A 276 15.89 20.60 3.92
CA ARG A 276 17.04 19.78 4.31
C ARG A 276 18.21 19.89 3.34
N ALA A 277 17.95 19.99 2.03
CA ALA A 277 19.00 20.21 1.04
C ALA A 277 19.64 21.60 1.21
N LEU A 278 18.85 22.64 1.42
CA LEU A 278 19.35 23.99 1.72
C LEU A 278 20.19 24.03 3.00
N GLN A 279 19.78 23.34 4.06
CA GLN A 279 20.57 23.20 5.29
C GLN A 279 21.93 22.54 5.04
N ARG A 280 21.96 21.47 4.25
CA ARG A 280 23.21 20.78 3.89
C ARG A 280 24.16 21.65 3.08
N LEU A 281 23.61 22.59 2.30
CA LEU A 281 24.37 23.60 1.56
C LEU A 281 24.69 24.85 2.41
N GLY A 282 24.28 24.91 3.69
CA GLY A 282 24.47 26.10 4.52
C GLY A 282 23.65 27.30 4.08
N LEU A 283 22.56 27.09 3.32
CA LEU A 283 21.66 28.13 2.80
C LEU A 283 20.37 28.26 3.61
N ALA A 284 20.15 27.40 4.57
CA ALA A 284 19.09 27.50 5.56
C ALA A 284 19.62 27.14 6.96
N ASP A 285 19.03 27.73 7.99
CA ASP A 285 19.34 27.41 9.40
C ASP A 285 18.53 26.18 9.88
N LEU A 286 18.69 25.83 11.16
CA LEU A 286 18.00 24.68 11.77
C LEU A 286 16.47 24.84 11.84
N TYR A 287 15.98 26.06 11.77
CA TYR A 287 14.53 26.39 11.80
C TYR A 287 13.93 26.49 10.42
N GLY A 288 14.74 26.37 9.35
CA GLY A 288 14.30 26.47 7.96
C GLY A 288 14.28 27.90 7.42
N GLU A 289 14.81 28.88 8.18
CA GLU A 289 15.00 30.25 7.67
C GLU A 289 16.07 30.26 6.59
N THR A 290 15.74 30.83 5.44
CA THR A 290 16.61 30.84 4.27
C THR A 290 16.60 32.18 3.53
N ARG A 291 17.75 32.54 2.93
CA ARG A 291 17.84 33.69 2.04
C ARG A 291 17.37 33.42 0.61
N ILE A 292 17.17 32.14 0.26
CA ILE A 292 16.65 31.75 -1.04
C ILE A 292 15.11 31.89 -1.00
N PRO A 293 14.49 32.68 -1.88
CA PRO A 293 13.03 32.74 -1.98
C PRO A 293 12.41 31.37 -2.34
N LEU A 294 11.44 30.95 -1.57
CA LEU A 294 10.70 29.69 -1.77
C LEU A 294 9.22 30.00 -2.01
N TYR A 295 8.63 29.36 -3.01
CA TYR A 295 7.19 29.38 -3.25
C TYR A 295 6.67 27.96 -3.13
N VAL A 296 5.86 27.72 -2.11
CA VAL A 296 5.34 26.41 -1.74
C VAL A 296 3.90 26.28 -2.22
N LEU A 297 3.68 25.36 -3.13
CA LEU A 297 2.38 25.04 -3.68
C LEU A 297 1.68 24.03 -2.76
N ASN A 298 0.91 24.49 -1.80
CA ASN A 298 -0.03 23.64 -1.04
C ASN A 298 -1.26 23.29 -1.88
N VAL A 299 -1.53 24.07 -2.93
CA VAL A 299 -2.48 23.77 -4.00
C VAL A 299 -1.68 23.67 -5.31
N THR A 300 -1.59 22.45 -5.83
CA THR A 300 -0.84 22.17 -7.06
C THR A 300 -1.73 22.28 -8.31
N TYR A 301 -3.05 22.23 -8.15
CA TYR A 301 -4.03 22.43 -9.21
C TYR A 301 -5.36 22.99 -8.66
N PRO A 302 -5.89 24.11 -9.23
CA PRO A 302 -5.31 24.93 -10.29
C PRO A 302 -4.13 25.77 -9.82
N LEU A 303 -3.22 26.10 -10.72
CA LEU A 303 -2.16 27.07 -10.44
C LEU A 303 -2.75 28.49 -10.43
N VAL A 304 -2.26 29.33 -9.52
CA VAL A 304 -2.61 30.76 -9.44
C VAL A 304 -1.57 31.56 -10.22
N GLU A 305 -1.91 31.92 -11.46
CA GLU A 305 -0.97 32.55 -12.39
C GLU A 305 -0.35 33.84 -11.82
N ASP A 306 -1.18 34.71 -11.19
CA ASP A 306 -0.74 36.00 -10.64
C ASP A 306 0.26 35.83 -9.48
N GLU A 307 0.06 34.83 -8.61
CA GLU A 307 1.00 34.50 -7.51
C GLU A 307 2.35 34.04 -8.06
N PHE A 308 2.32 33.15 -9.04
CA PHE A 308 3.55 32.66 -9.67
C PHE A 308 4.31 33.77 -10.41
N LEU A 309 3.60 34.61 -11.18
CA LEU A 309 4.22 35.76 -11.88
C LEU A 309 4.77 36.78 -10.90
N ALA A 310 4.07 37.06 -9.79
CA ALA A 310 4.56 37.91 -8.72
C ALA A 310 5.83 37.37 -8.07
N PHE A 311 5.87 36.03 -7.81
CA PHE A 311 7.06 35.36 -7.30
C PHE A 311 8.25 35.46 -8.27
N CYS A 312 8.01 35.34 -9.57
CA CYS A 312 9.02 35.47 -10.62
C CYS A 312 9.61 36.85 -10.77
N LYS A 313 8.91 37.92 -10.30
CA LYS A 313 9.34 39.29 -10.50
C LYS A 313 10.73 39.56 -9.93
N GLY A 314 11.62 40.07 -10.78
CA GLY A 314 13.00 40.39 -10.41
C GLY A 314 13.96 39.19 -10.34
N LYS A 315 13.50 37.99 -10.66
CA LYS A 315 14.34 36.81 -10.74
C LYS A 315 14.84 36.55 -12.14
N SER A 316 16.04 36.01 -12.26
CA SER A 316 16.63 35.54 -13.51
C SER A 316 16.31 34.05 -13.77
N ALA A 317 16.22 33.25 -12.69
CA ALA A 317 15.93 31.82 -12.80
C ALA A 317 15.11 31.32 -11.63
N VAL A 318 14.32 30.26 -11.88
CA VAL A 318 13.50 29.55 -10.89
C VAL A 318 13.65 28.06 -11.08
N LEU A 319 13.93 27.35 -9.98
CA LEU A 319 13.90 25.90 -9.94
C LEU A 319 12.49 25.42 -9.57
N VAL A 320 11.92 24.52 -10.35
CA VAL A 320 10.65 23.82 -10.04
C VAL A 320 10.98 22.43 -9.51
N VAL A 321 10.71 22.21 -8.24
CA VAL A 321 10.88 20.89 -7.59
C VAL A 321 9.53 20.16 -7.63
N GLU A 322 9.37 19.37 -8.66
CA GLU A 322 8.20 18.56 -8.95
C GLU A 322 8.59 17.08 -9.03
N GLU A 323 8.09 16.26 -8.12
CA GLU A 323 8.37 14.83 -8.09
C GLU A 323 7.56 14.07 -9.13
N GLY A 324 8.19 13.06 -9.74
CA GLY A 324 7.55 12.18 -10.72
C GLY A 324 7.44 12.78 -12.12
N GLN A 325 6.80 12.04 -13.01
CA GLN A 325 6.64 12.38 -14.43
C GLN A 325 5.16 12.21 -14.85
N PRO A 326 4.70 12.90 -15.92
CA PRO A 326 5.33 14.02 -16.63
C PRO A 326 5.47 15.31 -15.79
N ALA A 327 6.14 16.32 -16.32
CA ALA A 327 6.39 17.61 -15.66
C ALA A 327 5.18 18.54 -15.77
N TYR A 328 4.07 18.18 -15.16
CA TYR A 328 2.80 18.94 -15.26
C TYR A 328 2.89 20.37 -14.76
N ILE A 329 3.54 20.57 -13.60
CA ILE A 329 3.65 21.89 -12.96
C ILE A 329 4.66 22.75 -13.71
N GLU A 330 5.84 22.18 -14.02
CA GLU A 330 6.89 22.87 -14.77
C GLU A 330 6.38 23.31 -16.14
N ASP A 331 5.72 22.42 -16.90
CA ASP A 331 5.17 22.73 -18.24
C ASP A 331 4.07 23.79 -18.15
N ALA A 332 3.18 23.72 -17.16
CA ALA A 332 2.14 24.73 -16.96
C ALA A 332 2.75 26.10 -16.60
N MET A 333 3.78 26.13 -15.75
CA MET A 333 4.50 27.36 -15.39
C MET A 333 5.27 27.95 -16.58
N ALA A 334 5.87 27.11 -17.41
CA ALA A 334 6.49 27.54 -18.67
C ALA A 334 5.47 28.20 -19.61
N ALA A 335 4.27 27.61 -19.74
CA ALA A 335 3.19 28.19 -20.53
C ALA A 335 2.70 29.52 -19.97
N ILE A 336 2.60 29.67 -18.64
CA ILE A 336 2.24 30.92 -17.97
C ILE A 336 3.29 32.03 -18.29
N LEU A 337 4.58 31.71 -18.11
CA LEU A 337 5.66 32.67 -18.41
C LEU A 337 5.69 33.06 -19.89
N TYR A 338 5.49 32.12 -20.79
CA TYR A 338 5.42 32.40 -22.23
C TYR A 338 4.30 33.36 -22.57
N ARG A 339 3.09 33.11 -22.04
CA ARG A 339 1.92 34.01 -22.24
C ARG A 339 2.16 35.37 -21.66
N ALA A 340 2.80 35.46 -20.49
CA ALA A 340 3.13 36.75 -19.84
C ALA A 340 4.37 37.43 -20.45
N ARG A 341 5.04 36.84 -21.45
CA ARG A 341 6.30 37.31 -22.03
C ARG A 341 7.40 37.50 -20.98
N GLY A 342 7.42 36.64 -19.98
CA GLY A 342 8.44 36.65 -18.93
C GLY A 342 9.80 36.15 -19.46
N SER A 343 10.87 36.72 -18.88
CA SER A 343 12.26 36.36 -19.23
C SER A 343 12.94 35.41 -18.23
N VAL A 344 12.21 34.94 -17.21
CA VAL A 344 12.74 34.05 -16.18
C VAL A 344 13.03 32.67 -16.77
N GLN A 345 14.23 32.15 -16.51
CA GLN A 345 14.59 30.80 -16.91
C GLN A 345 14.04 29.79 -15.90
N LEU A 346 13.30 28.79 -16.38
CA LEU A 346 12.89 27.67 -15.56
C LEU A 346 13.92 26.54 -15.67
N SER A 347 14.24 25.94 -14.55
CA SER A 347 14.89 24.64 -14.42
C SER A 347 14.00 23.72 -13.61
N GLY A 348 14.04 22.45 -13.90
CA GLY A 348 13.27 21.43 -13.20
C GLY A 348 13.80 20.07 -13.56
N LYS A 349 13.19 19.39 -14.53
CA LYS A 349 13.62 18.05 -14.99
C LYS A 349 14.93 18.05 -15.76
N ASP A 350 15.49 19.19 -16.11
CA ASP A 350 16.83 19.33 -16.67
C ASP A 350 17.95 19.19 -15.62
N VAL A 351 17.64 19.33 -14.34
CA VAL A 351 18.57 19.17 -13.21
C VAL A 351 18.07 18.18 -12.14
N LEU A 352 16.82 17.80 -12.20
CA LEU A 352 16.20 16.81 -11.31
C LEU A 352 15.82 15.55 -12.10
N PRO A 353 15.86 14.36 -11.48
CA PRO A 353 15.46 13.12 -12.15
C PRO A 353 14.02 13.20 -12.71
N MET A 354 13.81 12.69 -13.91
CA MET A 354 12.47 12.59 -14.50
C MET A 354 11.62 11.52 -13.80
N ALA A 355 12.22 10.42 -13.38
CA ALA A 355 11.56 9.27 -12.80
C ALA A 355 12.01 9.01 -11.36
N GLY A 356 11.18 8.31 -10.60
CA GLY A 356 11.48 7.87 -9.25
C GLY A 356 11.08 8.89 -8.17
N GLU A 357 11.12 8.42 -6.92
CA GLU A 357 10.88 9.25 -5.73
C GLU A 357 12.05 10.22 -5.51
N TYR A 358 11.76 11.45 -5.14
CA TYR A 358 12.79 12.41 -4.77
C TYR A 358 13.24 12.20 -3.32
N ILE A 359 14.23 11.36 -3.14
CA ILE A 359 14.96 11.27 -1.88
C ILE A 359 15.82 12.54 -1.66
N GLY A 360 16.27 12.75 -0.41
CA GLY A 360 17.06 13.94 -0.06
C GLY A 360 18.31 14.15 -0.91
N GLN A 361 18.88 13.10 -1.45
CA GLN A 361 20.06 13.16 -2.32
C GLN A 361 19.71 13.77 -3.69
N HIS A 362 18.63 13.33 -4.35
CA HIS A 362 18.17 13.87 -5.63
C HIS A 362 17.87 15.38 -5.54
N VAL A 363 17.21 15.80 -4.46
CA VAL A 363 16.92 17.23 -4.24
C VAL A 363 18.21 18.03 -4.03
N LEU A 364 19.16 17.49 -3.27
CA LEU A 364 20.46 18.13 -3.04
C LEU A 364 21.26 18.30 -4.32
N GLU A 365 21.35 17.25 -5.12
CA GLU A 365 22.07 17.26 -6.41
C GLU A 365 21.43 18.24 -7.41
N GLY A 366 20.10 18.17 -7.56
CA GLY A 366 19.36 19.10 -8.46
C GLY A 366 19.50 20.54 -8.03
N LEU A 367 19.36 20.83 -6.72
CA LEU A 367 19.54 22.17 -6.19
C LEU A 367 20.99 22.68 -6.38
N THR A 368 21.99 21.80 -6.17
CA THR A 368 23.40 22.14 -6.39
C THR A 368 23.66 22.44 -7.87
N ALA A 369 23.14 21.64 -8.79
CA ALA A 369 23.29 21.86 -10.23
C ALA A 369 22.61 23.16 -10.68
N PHE A 370 21.42 23.46 -10.18
CA PHE A 370 20.71 24.71 -10.41
C PHE A 370 21.51 25.92 -9.93
N LEU A 371 22.01 25.87 -8.69
CA LEU A 371 22.82 26.97 -8.12
C LEU A 371 24.12 27.15 -8.90
N ALA A 372 24.81 26.08 -9.27
CA ALA A 372 26.03 26.16 -10.06
C ALA A 372 25.82 26.86 -11.42
N ARG A 373 24.64 26.68 -12.02
CA ARG A 373 24.28 27.28 -13.32
C ARG A 373 23.85 28.75 -13.21
N HIS A 374 23.04 29.08 -12.19
CA HIS A 374 22.30 30.34 -12.14
C HIS A 374 22.74 31.30 -11.02
N ALA A 375 23.40 30.79 -9.99
CA ALA A 375 23.86 31.55 -8.82
C ALA A 375 25.07 30.90 -8.14
N PRO A 376 26.20 30.74 -8.85
CA PRO A 376 27.39 30.05 -8.31
C PRO A 376 27.94 30.75 -7.05
N GLU A 377 27.68 32.05 -6.89
CA GLU A 377 28.03 32.81 -5.69
C GLU A 377 27.33 32.35 -4.40
N GLU A 378 26.20 31.66 -4.53
CA GLU A 378 25.44 31.11 -3.41
C GLU A 378 25.98 29.75 -2.92
N LEU A 379 26.77 29.07 -3.74
CA LEU A 379 27.36 27.78 -3.35
C LEU A 379 28.52 27.98 -2.37
N PRO A 380 28.58 27.15 -1.28
CA PRO A 380 29.72 27.15 -0.38
C PRO A 380 31.03 26.84 -1.10
N ALA A 381 32.12 27.52 -0.69
CA ALA A 381 33.44 27.27 -1.26
C ALA A 381 33.83 25.79 -1.11
N GLY A 382 34.18 25.13 -2.22
CA GLY A 382 34.57 23.72 -2.24
C GLY A 382 33.44 22.73 -2.61
N THR A 383 32.17 23.16 -2.71
CA THR A 383 31.06 22.28 -3.09
C THR A 383 31.21 21.73 -4.52
N ALA A 384 31.78 22.53 -5.44
CA ALA A 384 32.05 22.13 -6.82
C ALA A 384 33.12 21.02 -6.94
N GLN A 385 34.00 20.88 -5.95
CA GLN A 385 35.05 19.84 -5.93
C GLN A 385 34.59 18.54 -5.27
N SER A 386 33.46 18.54 -4.57
CA SER A 386 32.92 17.33 -3.93
C SER A 386 31.96 16.53 -4.84
N GLN A 387 31.64 17.03 -6.05
CA GLN A 387 30.80 16.30 -7.00
C GLN A 387 31.49 15.05 -7.59
N ASP A 388 32.85 14.99 -7.54
CA ASP A 388 33.61 13.83 -8.00
C ASP A 388 33.86 12.75 -6.93
N LYS A 389 33.41 12.97 -5.70
CA LYS A 389 33.48 11.94 -4.65
C LYS A 389 32.08 11.52 -4.26
N PRO A 390 31.62 10.36 -4.76
CA PRO A 390 30.44 9.73 -4.18
C PRO A 390 30.69 9.56 -2.68
N ILE A 391 29.68 9.83 -1.85
CA ILE A 391 29.67 9.59 -0.39
C ILE A 391 30.00 8.10 -0.07
N ALA A 392 30.14 7.28 -1.09
CA ALA A 392 30.55 5.87 -1.04
C ALA A 392 31.99 5.60 -0.56
N GLU A 393 32.84 6.60 -0.36
CA GLU A 393 34.23 6.36 0.06
C GLU A 393 34.52 6.53 1.58
N SER A 394 33.52 6.78 2.42
CA SER A 394 33.72 6.54 3.87
C SER A 394 33.51 5.04 4.13
N GLY A 395 34.61 4.32 4.09
CA GLY A 395 34.73 2.87 4.16
C GLY A 395 33.75 2.18 5.09
N ASN A 396 33.11 1.27 4.58
CA ASN A 396 32.24 0.14 4.92
C ASN A 396 30.93 0.28 4.16
N ASN A 397 30.95 -0.24 2.96
CA ASN A 397 29.76 -0.37 2.14
C ASN A 397 28.80 -1.29 2.90
N LEU A 398 27.77 -0.73 3.56
CA LEU A 398 26.77 -1.50 4.31
C LEU A 398 26.11 -2.57 3.41
N SER A 399 26.10 -2.36 2.09
CA SER A 399 25.58 -3.34 1.13
C SER A 399 26.38 -4.64 1.10
N ASP A 400 27.67 -4.62 1.46
CA ASP A 400 28.49 -5.83 1.56
C ASP A 400 28.23 -6.60 2.87
N ALA A 401 27.83 -5.89 3.92
CA ALA A 401 27.52 -6.48 5.21
C ALA A 401 26.04 -6.84 5.38
N VAL A 402 25.15 -6.17 4.65
CA VAL A 402 23.69 -6.39 4.69
C VAL A 402 23.20 -6.76 3.30
N PRO A 403 23.01 -8.06 3.01
CA PRO A 403 22.53 -8.50 1.72
C PRO A 403 21.13 -7.93 1.43
N VAL A 404 20.94 -7.52 0.18
CA VAL A 404 19.63 -7.09 -0.32
C VAL A 404 18.63 -8.21 -0.16
N ARG A 405 17.49 -7.94 0.49
CA ARG A 405 16.36 -8.88 0.58
C ARG A 405 15.32 -8.51 -0.47
N PRO A 406 15.17 -9.31 -1.52
CA PRO A 406 14.09 -9.09 -2.47
C PRO A 406 12.73 -9.26 -1.80
N PRO A 407 11.69 -8.59 -2.27
CA PRO A 407 10.31 -8.82 -1.82
C PRO A 407 9.97 -10.31 -1.95
N SER A 408 9.28 -10.88 -0.97
CA SER A 408 8.90 -12.29 -0.98
C SER A 408 7.70 -12.54 -0.07
N PHE A 409 7.13 -13.74 -0.17
CA PHE A 409 6.10 -14.19 0.75
C PHE A 409 6.58 -14.22 2.20
N CYS A 410 5.70 -13.91 3.13
CA CYS A 410 5.96 -14.01 4.56
C CYS A 410 6.31 -15.43 5.00
N THR A 411 7.01 -15.54 6.15
CA THR A 411 7.23 -16.84 6.81
C THR A 411 5.89 -17.48 7.16
N GLY A 412 5.68 -18.73 6.72
CA GLY A 412 4.42 -19.44 6.93
C GLY A 412 3.26 -18.98 6.04
N CYS A 413 3.48 -18.17 5.01
CA CYS A 413 2.42 -17.73 4.11
C CYS A 413 1.66 -18.90 3.47
N PRO A 414 0.31 -18.91 3.51
CA PRO A 414 -0.50 -19.99 2.95
C PRO A 414 -0.53 -20.00 1.41
N GLU A 415 -0.09 -18.93 0.77
CA GLU A 415 -0.05 -18.85 -0.69
C GLU A 415 1.17 -19.58 -1.28
N ARG A 416 2.27 -19.71 -0.51
CA ARG A 416 3.46 -20.41 -1.00
C ARG A 416 3.22 -21.88 -1.39
N PRO A 417 2.50 -22.70 -0.60
CA PRO A 417 2.19 -24.07 -1.02
C PRO A 417 1.44 -24.14 -2.35
N VAL A 418 0.57 -23.18 -2.63
CA VAL A 418 -0.17 -23.08 -3.90
C VAL A 418 0.80 -22.91 -5.07
N PHE A 419 1.78 -21.99 -4.93
CA PHE A 419 2.82 -21.80 -5.94
C PHE A 419 3.79 -22.98 -6.03
N SER A 420 4.06 -23.65 -4.91
CA SER A 420 4.83 -24.91 -4.91
C SER A 420 4.14 -25.98 -5.75
N ALA A 421 2.84 -26.18 -5.55
CA ALA A 421 2.03 -27.12 -6.32
C ALA A 421 2.01 -26.75 -7.83
N LEU A 422 1.83 -25.47 -8.17
CA LEU A 422 1.90 -24.98 -9.55
C LEU A 422 3.26 -25.27 -10.18
N LYS A 423 4.36 -25.02 -9.45
CA LYS A 423 5.72 -25.29 -9.93
C LYS A 423 5.92 -26.76 -10.23
N MET A 424 5.41 -27.66 -9.38
CA MET A 424 5.45 -29.12 -9.61
C MET A 424 4.64 -29.50 -10.86
N VAL A 425 3.44 -28.92 -11.05
CA VAL A 425 2.64 -29.17 -12.26
C VAL A 425 3.38 -28.71 -13.51
N GLN A 426 4.04 -27.55 -13.48
CA GLN A 426 4.84 -27.06 -14.60
C GLN A 426 6.09 -27.94 -14.87
N GLN A 427 6.70 -28.52 -13.83
CA GLN A 427 7.81 -29.47 -14.02
C GLN A 427 7.36 -30.75 -14.74
N GLU A 428 6.12 -31.18 -14.51
CA GLU A 428 5.57 -32.39 -15.16
C GLU A 428 5.03 -32.12 -16.58
N ARG A 429 4.46 -30.93 -16.82
CA ARG A 429 3.69 -30.65 -18.07
C ARG A 429 4.31 -29.59 -18.98
N GLY A 430 5.36 -28.93 -18.53
CA GLY A 430 5.91 -27.75 -19.16
C GLY A 430 5.26 -26.45 -18.64
N SER A 431 5.76 -25.33 -19.13
CA SER A 431 5.32 -23.99 -18.72
C SER A 431 3.85 -23.75 -19.04
N LEU A 432 3.12 -23.18 -18.09
CA LEU A 432 1.73 -22.77 -18.23
C LEU A 432 1.66 -21.25 -18.46
N GLN A 433 0.68 -20.80 -19.25
CA GLN A 433 0.31 -19.38 -19.29
C GLN A 433 -0.39 -19.02 -17.99
N VAL A 434 0.24 -18.17 -17.17
CA VAL A 434 -0.31 -17.75 -15.88
C VAL A 434 -0.42 -16.23 -15.82
N ALA A 435 -1.61 -15.72 -15.48
CA ALA A 435 -1.85 -14.32 -15.19
C ALA A 435 -2.27 -14.15 -13.71
N GLY A 436 -1.84 -13.06 -13.09
CA GLY A 436 -2.22 -12.69 -11.73
C GLY A 436 -2.94 -11.35 -11.67
N ASP A 437 -3.52 -11.05 -10.52
CA ASP A 437 -3.95 -9.70 -10.18
C ASP A 437 -3.05 -9.10 -9.08
N ILE A 438 -3.42 -7.95 -8.54
CA ILE A 438 -2.65 -7.25 -7.51
C ILE A 438 -2.93 -7.87 -6.14
N GLY A 439 -1.89 -8.38 -5.48
CA GLY A 439 -1.98 -8.98 -4.16
C GLY A 439 -0.68 -9.64 -3.72
N CYS A 440 -0.71 -10.33 -2.57
CA CYS A 440 0.47 -11.07 -2.08
C CYS A 440 0.94 -12.14 -3.08
N HIS A 441 0.03 -12.75 -3.83
CA HIS A 441 0.34 -13.76 -4.85
C HIS A 441 1.22 -13.23 -5.99
N LEU A 442 1.35 -11.91 -6.18
CA LEU A 442 2.34 -11.34 -7.11
C LEU A 442 3.78 -11.72 -6.79
N PHE A 443 4.10 -12.01 -5.52
CA PHE A 443 5.42 -12.53 -5.17
C PHE A 443 5.72 -13.90 -5.78
N GLY A 444 4.72 -14.60 -6.29
CA GLY A 444 4.90 -15.81 -7.08
C GLY A 444 5.60 -15.59 -8.42
N SER A 445 5.60 -14.36 -8.96
CA SER A 445 6.37 -14.00 -10.17
C SER A 445 7.86 -13.86 -9.91
N LEU A 446 8.29 -13.80 -8.66
CA LEU A 446 9.69 -13.70 -8.25
C LEU A 446 10.28 -15.08 -7.94
N ALA A 447 11.62 -15.14 -7.89
CA ALA A 447 12.32 -16.37 -7.47
C ALA A 447 11.89 -16.77 -6.05
N PRO A 448 11.78 -18.08 -5.77
CA PRO A 448 12.11 -19.22 -6.63
C PRO A 448 10.98 -19.71 -7.52
N PHE A 449 9.79 -19.10 -7.46
CA PHE A 449 8.62 -19.61 -8.19
C PHE A 449 8.65 -19.22 -9.66
N GLU A 450 8.83 -17.95 -9.97
CA GLU A 450 8.86 -17.41 -11.34
C GLU A 450 7.60 -17.78 -12.14
N ILE A 451 6.44 -17.70 -11.48
CA ILE A 451 5.13 -18.03 -12.02
C ILE A 451 4.27 -16.77 -12.09
N GLY A 452 3.73 -16.49 -13.27
CA GLY A 452 2.91 -15.32 -13.54
C GLY A 452 3.66 -14.31 -14.40
N GLY A 453 3.09 -14.01 -15.56
CA GLY A 453 3.68 -13.13 -16.57
C GLY A 453 3.00 -11.78 -16.73
N THR A 454 1.77 -11.62 -16.21
CA THR A 454 0.97 -10.40 -16.42
C THR A 454 0.18 -10.01 -15.18
N THR A 455 0.03 -8.71 -14.98
CA THR A 455 -0.81 -8.10 -13.95
C THR A 455 -1.50 -6.88 -14.56
N MET A 456 -2.81 -6.95 -14.77
CA MET A 456 -3.57 -5.93 -15.50
C MET A 456 -4.52 -5.11 -14.63
N GLY A 457 -4.51 -5.31 -13.31
CA GLY A 457 -5.35 -4.56 -12.38
C GLY A 457 -5.90 -5.43 -11.25
N TYR A 458 -6.42 -4.78 -10.21
CA TYR A 458 -6.93 -5.44 -9.02
C TYR A 458 -8.24 -6.17 -9.33
N GLY A 459 -8.26 -7.47 -9.13
CA GLY A 459 -9.38 -8.33 -9.48
C GLY A 459 -9.47 -8.77 -10.93
N LEU A 460 -8.50 -8.41 -11.81
CA LEU A 460 -8.58 -8.66 -13.25
C LEU A 460 -7.68 -9.81 -13.75
N GLY A 461 -7.06 -10.58 -12.86
CA GLY A 461 -6.22 -11.72 -13.23
C GLY A 461 -6.89 -12.69 -14.20
N PRO A 462 -8.09 -13.23 -13.89
CA PRO A 462 -8.83 -14.10 -14.82
C PRO A 462 -9.18 -13.45 -16.16
N ALA A 463 -9.58 -12.18 -16.17
CA ALA A 463 -9.89 -11.47 -17.42
C ALA A 463 -8.65 -11.29 -18.30
N SER A 464 -7.45 -11.21 -17.70
CA SER A 464 -6.19 -11.07 -18.44
C SER A 464 -5.85 -12.26 -19.33
N ASN A 465 -6.42 -13.43 -19.04
CA ASN A 465 -6.21 -14.65 -19.81
C ASN A 465 -7.27 -14.89 -20.91
N ALA A 466 -8.30 -14.03 -21.01
CA ALA A 466 -9.39 -14.24 -21.95
C ALA A 466 -8.95 -14.36 -23.43
N ALA A 467 -7.86 -13.69 -23.82
CA ALA A 467 -7.33 -13.78 -25.18
C ALA A 467 -6.62 -15.11 -25.48
N PHE A 468 -6.28 -15.89 -24.47
CA PHE A 468 -5.63 -17.21 -24.63
C PHE A 468 -6.63 -18.36 -24.61
N ASP A 469 -7.91 -18.06 -24.43
CA ASP A 469 -8.97 -19.04 -24.35
C ASP A 469 -9.20 -19.71 -25.72
N GLY A 470 -9.23 -21.06 -25.74
CA GLY A 470 -9.42 -21.84 -26.97
C GLY A 470 -8.23 -21.83 -27.95
N GLY A 471 -7.10 -21.17 -27.61
CA GLY A 471 -5.96 -20.99 -28.52
C GLY A 471 -4.92 -22.11 -28.56
N GLY A 472 -5.01 -23.14 -27.73
CA GLY A 472 -3.94 -24.11 -27.60
C GLY A 472 -4.35 -25.46 -26.97
N SER A 473 -3.35 -26.32 -26.78
CA SER A 473 -3.51 -27.62 -26.12
C SER A 473 -3.52 -27.53 -24.58
N GLN A 474 -3.23 -26.38 -24.03
CA GLN A 474 -3.18 -26.14 -22.58
C GLN A 474 -4.16 -25.02 -22.18
N ARG A 475 -4.81 -25.18 -21.03
CA ARG A 475 -5.66 -24.14 -20.44
C ARG A 475 -4.82 -23.06 -19.78
N PRO A 476 -5.15 -21.77 -19.99
CA PRO A 476 -4.53 -20.71 -19.23
C PRO A 476 -4.95 -20.78 -17.75
N VAL A 477 -4.03 -20.43 -16.86
CA VAL A 477 -4.26 -20.40 -15.42
C VAL A 477 -4.24 -18.95 -14.95
N SER A 478 -5.20 -18.55 -14.16
CA SER A 478 -5.22 -17.23 -13.53
C SER A 478 -5.30 -17.34 -12.02
N ILE A 479 -4.60 -16.43 -11.33
CA ILE A 479 -4.53 -16.40 -9.88
C ILE A 479 -5.10 -15.06 -9.41
N ILE A 480 -6.01 -15.12 -8.44
CA ILE A 480 -6.65 -13.94 -7.85
C ILE A 480 -6.75 -14.13 -6.33
N GLY A 481 -6.45 -13.08 -5.58
CA GLY A 481 -6.67 -13.05 -4.13
C GLY A 481 -8.13 -12.79 -3.77
N ASP A 482 -8.52 -13.13 -2.53
CA ASP A 482 -9.86 -12.87 -2.00
C ASP A 482 -10.23 -11.39 -2.01
N GLY A 483 -9.29 -10.50 -1.66
CA GLY A 483 -9.49 -9.04 -1.76
C GLY A 483 -9.82 -8.61 -3.19
N GLY A 484 -9.01 -9.02 -4.17
CA GLY A 484 -9.26 -8.73 -5.59
C GLY A 484 -10.55 -9.38 -6.10
N PHE A 485 -10.86 -10.59 -5.64
CA PHE A 485 -12.09 -11.29 -5.98
C PHE A 485 -13.33 -10.47 -5.56
N TRP A 486 -13.40 -10.01 -4.32
CA TRP A 486 -14.54 -9.25 -3.83
C TRP A 486 -14.58 -7.79 -4.33
N HIS A 487 -13.42 -7.22 -4.66
CA HIS A 487 -13.34 -5.86 -5.19
C HIS A 487 -13.94 -5.75 -6.61
N ASN A 488 -13.49 -6.58 -7.54
CA ASN A 488 -13.88 -6.53 -8.94
C ASN A 488 -13.95 -7.92 -9.60
N GLY A 489 -13.26 -8.90 -9.03
CA GLY A 489 -13.02 -10.20 -9.65
C GLY A 489 -14.27 -11.04 -9.85
N LEU A 490 -15.26 -10.96 -8.95
CA LEU A 490 -16.50 -11.74 -9.06
C LEU A 490 -17.23 -11.43 -10.39
N THR A 491 -17.37 -10.18 -10.74
CA THR A 491 -18.12 -9.77 -11.95
C THR A 491 -17.23 -9.64 -13.18
N SER A 492 -16.16 -8.86 -13.09
CA SER A 492 -15.33 -8.52 -14.26
C SER A 492 -14.37 -9.64 -14.68
N SER A 493 -14.15 -10.63 -13.82
CA SER A 493 -13.29 -11.77 -14.11
C SER A 493 -14.08 -13.07 -14.21
N VAL A 494 -14.56 -13.60 -13.07
CA VAL A 494 -15.25 -14.91 -13.07
C VAL A 494 -16.59 -14.82 -13.83
N GLY A 495 -17.39 -13.78 -13.58
CA GLY A 495 -18.63 -13.53 -14.31
C GLY A 495 -18.42 -13.36 -15.82
N ASN A 496 -17.37 -12.62 -16.19
CA ASN A 496 -16.98 -12.48 -17.59
C ASN A 496 -16.61 -13.85 -18.22
N ALA A 497 -15.86 -14.69 -17.51
CA ALA A 497 -15.48 -16.01 -17.97
C ALA A 497 -16.71 -16.93 -18.12
N VAL A 498 -17.66 -16.90 -17.18
CA VAL A 498 -18.92 -17.64 -17.26
C VAL A 498 -19.75 -17.16 -18.46
N PHE A 499 -19.90 -15.84 -18.61
CA PHE A 499 -20.70 -15.25 -19.71
C PHE A 499 -20.15 -15.65 -21.07
N ASN A 500 -18.83 -15.67 -21.25
CA ASN A 500 -18.19 -16.01 -22.52
C ASN A 500 -17.87 -17.51 -22.66
N LYS A 501 -18.19 -18.33 -21.65
CA LYS A 501 -17.87 -19.77 -21.60
C LYS A 501 -16.37 -20.05 -21.74
N SER A 502 -15.55 -19.20 -21.17
CA SER A 502 -14.10 -19.31 -21.21
C SER A 502 -13.60 -20.60 -20.54
N ASP A 503 -12.65 -21.29 -21.16
CA ASP A 503 -12.18 -22.62 -20.72
C ASP A 503 -10.93 -22.58 -19.84
N GLY A 504 -10.63 -21.47 -19.20
CA GLY A 504 -9.48 -21.29 -18.33
C GLY A 504 -9.66 -21.84 -16.91
N VAL A 505 -8.54 -21.97 -16.20
CA VAL A 505 -8.51 -22.27 -14.77
C VAL A 505 -8.39 -20.99 -13.96
N VAL A 506 -9.31 -20.76 -13.04
CA VAL A 506 -9.33 -19.64 -12.11
C VAL A 506 -9.00 -20.15 -10.70
N LEU A 507 -7.83 -19.78 -10.19
CA LEU A 507 -7.39 -20.12 -8.86
C LEU A 507 -7.60 -18.91 -7.94
N VAL A 508 -8.58 -19.02 -7.04
CA VAL A 508 -8.84 -18.00 -6.02
C VAL A 508 -8.13 -18.38 -4.72
N VAL A 509 -7.19 -17.55 -4.29
CA VAL A 509 -6.49 -17.75 -3.03
C VAL A 509 -7.24 -16.97 -1.94
N ASP A 510 -7.95 -17.71 -1.09
CA ASP A 510 -8.76 -17.16 0.00
C ASP A 510 -7.98 -17.25 1.32
N ASN A 511 -7.36 -16.15 1.70
CA ASN A 511 -6.64 -16.06 2.97
C ASN A 511 -7.44 -15.29 4.06
N PHE A 512 -8.71 -14.98 3.77
CA PHE A 512 -9.72 -14.34 4.60
C PHE A 512 -9.48 -12.87 4.93
N TYR A 513 -8.57 -12.21 4.24
CA TYR A 513 -8.22 -10.81 4.48
C TYR A 513 -7.68 -10.14 3.22
N SER A 514 -7.89 -8.85 3.07
CA SER A 514 -7.09 -8.04 2.16
C SER A 514 -5.67 -7.90 2.76
N ALA A 515 -4.88 -8.97 2.60
CA ALA A 515 -3.64 -9.16 3.34
C ALA A 515 -2.53 -8.17 2.92
N ALA A 516 -2.42 -7.87 1.62
CA ALA A 516 -1.39 -7.00 1.07
C ALA A 516 -1.53 -5.54 1.54
N THR A 517 -2.73 -5.12 1.93
CA THR A 517 -3.03 -3.75 2.38
C THR A 517 -3.00 -3.57 3.90
N GLY A 518 -2.78 -4.66 4.65
CA GLY A 518 -2.69 -4.61 6.10
C GLY A 518 -3.51 -5.68 6.84
N GLY A 519 -4.38 -6.41 6.14
CA GLY A 519 -5.19 -7.50 6.71
C GLY A 519 -6.62 -7.07 7.09
N GLN A 520 -7.20 -6.15 6.32
CA GLN A 520 -8.58 -5.72 6.49
C GLN A 520 -9.56 -6.85 6.15
N ASP A 521 -10.72 -6.85 6.83
CA ASP A 521 -11.78 -7.81 6.56
C ASP A 521 -12.37 -7.65 5.16
N VAL A 522 -12.66 -8.79 4.54
CA VAL A 522 -13.40 -8.94 3.28
C VAL A 522 -14.64 -9.78 3.51
N LEU A 523 -15.53 -9.91 2.54
CA LEU A 523 -16.79 -10.67 2.67
C LEU A 523 -16.56 -12.14 3.08
N SER A 524 -15.46 -12.78 2.66
CA SER A 524 -15.09 -14.13 3.08
C SER A 524 -14.39 -14.24 4.44
N SER A 525 -14.08 -13.12 5.12
CA SER A 525 -13.44 -13.14 6.44
C SER A 525 -14.24 -13.95 7.45
N ARG A 526 -13.53 -14.74 8.27
CA ARG A 526 -14.15 -15.62 9.28
C ARG A 526 -14.51 -14.91 10.59
N ALA A 527 -13.95 -13.71 10.81
CA ALA A 527 -14.18 -12.99 12.05
C ALA A 527 -15.59 -12.44 12.11
N GLU A 528 -16.27 -12.62 13.26
CA GLU A 528 -17.50 -11.87 13.55
C GLU A 528 -17.17 -10.38 13.66
N ASN A 529 -17.86 -9.59 12.87
CA ASN A 529 -17.69 -8.15 12.86
C ASN A 529 -19.05 -7.49 13.15
N ARG A 530 -19.12 -6.59 14.12
CA ARG A 530 -20.35 -5.90 14.50
C ARG A 530 -20.92 -5.01 13.40
N SER A 531 -20.03 -4.41 12.61
CA SER A 531 -20.38 -3.42 11.59
C SER A 531 -20.37 -3.94 10.17
N LYS A 532 -19.88 -5.19 9.94
CA LYS A 532 -19.71 -5.76 8.61
C LYS A 532 -20.29 -7.18 8.56
N SER A 533 -20.93 -7.50 7.45
CA SER A 533 -21.35 -8.88 7.17
C SER A 533 -20.18 -9.64 6.58
N THR A 534 -19.72 -10.67 7.26
CA THR A 534 -18.60 -11.53 6.86
C THR A 534 -19.03 -13.00 6.84
N GLY A 535 -18.12 -13.90 6.48
CA GLY A 535 -18.43 -15.35 6.46
C GLY A 535 -19.14 -15.82 5.18
N HIS A 536 -19.07 -15.05 4.09
CA HIS A 536 -19.66 -15.41 2.81
C HIS A 536 -18.65 -16.23 1.98
N PRO A 537 -18.90 -17.53 1.72
CA PRO A 537 -17.95 -18.36 0.99
C PRO A 537 -17.82 -17.93 -0.47
N ILE A 538 -16.60 -17.80 -0.94
CA ILE A 538 -16.30 -17.50 -2.36
C ILE A 538 -16.89 -18.58 -3.27
N SER A 539 -16.83 -19.85 -2.87
CA SER A 539 -17.41 -20.97 -3.63
C SER A 539 -18.92 -20.84 -3.87
N ALA A 540 -19.66 -20.28 -2.89
CA ALA A 540 -21.08 -20.00 -3.05
C ALA A 540 -21.32 -18.86 -4.05
N ALA A 541 -20.52 -17.80 -3.98
CA ALA A 541 -20.64 -16.66 -4.89
C ALA A 541 -20.37 -17.07 -6.35
N VAL A 542 -19.30 -17.82 -6.61
CA VAL A 542 -18.97 -18.26 -7.98
C VAL A 542 -19.99 -19.26 -8.54
N LYS A 543 -20.55 -20.15 -7.72
CA LYS A 543 -21.67 -21.01 -8.11
C LYS A 543 -22.92 -20.19 -8.41
N GLY A 544 -23.18 -19.14 -7.61
CA GLY A 544 -24.32 -18.25 -7.80
C GLY A 544 -24.32 -17.49 -9.13
N ILE A 545 -23.16 -17.19 -9.70
CA ILE A 545 -23.05 -16.57 -11.03
C ILE A 545 -22.93 -17.57 -12.18
N GLY A 546 -23.03 -18.90 -11.90
CA GLY A 546 -23.12 -19.94 -12.92
C GLY A 546 -21.81 -20.71 -13.20
N ALA A 547 -20.79 -20.62 -12.35
CA ALA A 547 -19.63 -21.52 -12.48
C ALA A 547 -20.01 -22.92 -12.01
N GLU A 548 -19.94 -23.90 -12.92
CA GLU A 548 -20.36 -25.28 -12.65
C GLU A 548 -19.22 -26.14 -12.09
N TRP A 549 -18.00 -25.98 -12.63
CA TRP A 549 -16.83 -26.70 -12.13
C TRP A 549 -16.15 -25.89 -11.03
N VAL A 550 -16.47 -26.20 -9.77
CA VAL A 550 -15.91 -25.54 -8.59
C VAL A 550 -15.33 -26.58 -7.66
N ARG A 551 -14.08 -26.40 -7.22
CA ARG A 551 -13.40 -27.23 -6.24
C ARG A 551 -12.86 -26.38 -5.10
N GLU A 552 -12.91 -26.93 -3.90
CA GLU A 552 -12.42 -26.25 -2.68
C GLU A 552 -11.24 -27.07 -2.12
N VAL A 553 -10.13 -26.38 -1.85
CA VAL A 553 -8.97 -26.90 -1.12
C VAL A 553 -8.90 -26.12 0.19
N ASN A 554 -9.38 -26.73 1.27
CA ASN A 554 -9.57 -26.06 2.57
C ASN A 554 -8.29 -26.00 3.43
N ASP A 555 -7.20 -26.60 2.97
CA ASP A 555 -5.87 -26.51 3.55
C ASP A 555 -4.83 -26.40 2.45
N THR A 556 -4.32 -25.20 2.21
CA THR A 556 -3.30 -24.96 1.18
C THR A 556 -1.96 -25.62 1.51
N TYR A 557 -1.72 -25.98 2.78
CA TYR A 557 -0.49 -26.67 3.19
C TYR A 557 -0.48 -28.15 2.78
N ASP A 558 -1.63 -28.74 2.41
CA ASP A 558 -1.71 -30.01 1.71
C ASP A 558 -1.35 -29.83 0.23
N VAL A 559 -0.04 -29.82 -0.03
CA VAL A 559 0.53 -29.56 -1.35
C VAL A 559 0.14 -30.65 -2.36
N ALA A 560 -0.02 -31.89 -1.92
CA ALA A 560 -0.40 -33.00 -2.78
C ALA A 560 -1.84 -32.82 -3.28
N THR A 561 -2.80 -32.55 -2.39
CA THR A 561 -4.19 -32.27 -2.77
C THR A 561 -4.29 -31.05 -3.68
N MET A 562 -3.51 -29.98 -3.42
CA MET A 562 -3.48 -28.78 -4.27
C MET A 562 -2.98 -29.11 -5.68
N ARG A 563 -1.87 -29.85 -5.80
CA ARG A 563 -1.32 -30.32 -7.09
C ARG A 563 -2.33 -31.15 -7.88
N ASP A 564 -2.95 -32.13 -7.23
CA ASP A 564 -3.88 -33.05 -7.88
C ASP A 564 -5.17 -32.34 -8.31
N THR A 565 -5.64 -31.34 -7.54
CA THR A 565 -6.77 -30.50 -7.92
C THR A 565 -6.45 -29.61 -9.13
N LEU A 566 -5.24 -29.06 -9.21
CA LEU A 566 -4.77 -28.31 -10.38
C LEU A 566 -4.72 -29.20 -11.63
N LYS A 567 -4.18 -30.42 -11.51
CA LYS A 567 -4.17 -31.39 -12.61
C LYS A 567 -5.59 -31.73 -13.06
N ALA A 568 -6.51 -31.99 -12.13
CA ALA A 568 -7.91 -32.25 -12.44
C ALA A 568 -8.59 -31.09 -13.20
N ALA A 569 -8.27 -29.84 -12.83
CA ALA A 569 -8.78 -28.67 -13.53
C ALA A 569 -8.22 -28.51 -14.95
N LEU A 570 -6.95 -28.88 -15.14
CA LEU A 570 -6.30 -28.83 -16.45
C LEU A 570 -6.76 -29.97 -17.40
N ASP A 571 -7.16 -31.13 -16.84
CA ASP A 571 -7.46 -32.33 -17.61
C ASP A 571 -8.96 -32.59 -17.85
N THR A 572 -9.85 -31.93 -17.11
CA THR A 572 -11.29 -32.19 -17.21
C THR A 572 -11.85 -31.84 -18.59
N ASP A 573 -12.80 -32.62 -19.08
CA ASP A 573 -13.53 -32.35 -20.32
C ASP A 573 -14.69 -31.33 -20.14
N HIS A 574 -14.86 -30.80 -18.91
CA HIS A 574 -15.89 -29.80 -18.66
C HIS A 574 -15.62 -28.54 -19.46
N GLU A 575 -16.62 -28.01 -20.12
CA GLU A 575 -16.58 -26.72 -20.82
C GLU A 575 -16.87 -25.57 -19.84
N GLY A 576 -16.26 -24.39 -20.06
CA GLY A 576 -16.41 -23.23 -19.20
C GLY A 576 -15.34 -23.12 -18.09
N PRO A 577 -15.37 -22.10 -17.23
CA PRO A 577 -14.32 -21.81 -16.28
C PRO A 577 -14.25 -22.86 -15.17
N LYS A 578 -13.02 -23.28 -14.86
CA LYS A 578 -12.71 -24.16 -13.74
C LYS A 578 -12.25 -23.31 -12.57
N VAL A 579 -13.04 -23.22 -11.51
CA VAL A 579 -12.72 -22.42 -10.34
C VAL A 579 -12.22 -23.31 -9.21
N ILE A 580 -11.00 -23.02 -8.75
CA ILE A 580 -10.42 -23.63 -7.55
C ILE A 580 -10.38 -22.55 -6.47
N VAL A 581 -11.00 -22.80 -5.32
CA VAL A 581 -10.92 -21.94 -4.14
C VAL A 581 -9.96 -22.58 -3.14
N ALA A 582 -8.78 -22.00 -3.00
CA ALA A 582 -7.72 -22.49 -2.11
C ALA A 582 -7.69 -21.64 -0.83
N SER A 583 -8.15 -22.19 0.28
CA SER A 583 -8.42 -21.46 1.51
C SER A 583 -7.49 -21.85 2.64
N SER A 584 -6.74 -20.89 3.18
CA SER A 584 -6.02 -20.99 4.45
C SER A 584 -5.74 -19.62 5.03
N GLU A 585 -5.85 -19.48 6.35
CA GLU A 585 -5.73 -18.17 7.02
C GLU A 585 -4.36 -17.53 6.80
N CYS A 586 -4.36 -16.21 6.49
CA CYS A 586 -3.16 -15.40 6.42
C CYS A 586 -2.31 -15.56 7.69
N MET A 587 -1.09 -16.10 7.55
CA MET A 587 -0.21 -16.40 8.70
C MET A 587 0.21 -15.11 9.44
N LEU A 588 0.33 -14.00 8.76
CA LEU A 588 0.67 -12.73 9.40
C LEU A 588 -0.45 -12.28 10.36
N ASN A 589 -1.71 -12.32 9.91
CA ASN A 589 -2.86 -11.99 10.75
C ASN A 589 -3.03 -12.98 11.90
N ARG A 590 -2.84 -14.28 11.62
CA ARG A 590 -2.83 -15.30 12.65
C ARG A 590 -1.77 -15.02 13.73
N GLN A 591 -0.54 -14.70 13.33
CA GLN A 591 0.53 -14.38 14.28
C GLN A 591 0.25 -13.10 15.07
N ARG A 592 -0.36 -12.09 14.47
CA ARG A 592 -0.79 -10.85 15.14
C ARG A 592 -1.80 -11.14 16.25
N ARG A 593 -2.76 -12.03 16.00
CA ARG A 593 -3.77 -12.44 16.96
C ARG A 593 -3.22 -13.34 18.06
N GLU A 594 -2.47 -14.37 17.69
CA GLU A 594 -2.04 -15.42 18.62
C GLU A 594 -0.79 -15.04 19.45
N ARG A 595 0.17 -14.34 18.85
CA ARG A 595 1.45 -14.03 19.49
C ARG A 595 1.36 -13.23 20.79
N PRO A 596 0.53 -12.17 20.89
CA PRO A 596 0.34 -11.43 22.14
C PRO A 596 -0.22 -12.33 23.27
N VAL A 597 -1.24 -13.13 22.96
CA VAL A 597 -1.87 -14.06 23.91
C VAL A 597 -0.85 -15.10 24.40
N VAL A 598 -0.15 -15.73 23.48
CA VAL A 598 0.90 -16.71 23.80
C VAL A 598 2.02 -16.11 24.64
N ASN A 599 2.47 -14.89 24.31
CA ASN A 599 3.51 -14.23 25.10
C ASN A 599 3.03 -13.85 26.50
N GLN A 600 1.79 -13.40 26.65
CA GLN A 600 1.16 -13.13 27.95
C GLN A 600 1.04 -14.41 28.79
N THR A 601 0.59 -15.52 28.20
CA THR A 601 0.49 -16.82 28.84
C THR A 601 1.85 -17.33 29.31
N ILE A 602 2.89 -17.17 28.47
CA ILE A 602 4.26 -17.52 28.86
C ILE A 602 4.76 -16.62 30.02
N ALA A 603 4.50 -15.31 29.96
CA ALA A 603 4.90 -14.37 31.00
C ALA A 603 4.19 -14.63 32.34
N ALA A 604 2.94 -15.12 32.27
CA ALA A 604 2.18 -15.57 33.45
C ALA A 604 2.71 -16.87 34.08
N GLY A 605 3.73 -17.50 33.48
CA GLY A 605 4.29 -18.77 33.98
C GLY A 605 3.47 -20.00 33.59
N GLU A 606 2.47 -19.87 32.73
CA GLU A 606 1.66 -20.96 32.25
C GLU A 606 2.37 -21.80 31.17
N ARG A 607 2.03 -23.08 31.11
CA ARG A 607 2.63 -24.00 30.15
C ARG A 607 2.14 -23.76 28.74
N VAL A 608 3.07 -23.49 27.81
CA VAL A 608 2.79 -23.36 26.37
C VAL A 608 3.69 -24.29 25.58
N VAL A 609 3.10 -24.96 24.57
CA VAL A 609 3.82 -25.81 23.61
C VAL A 609 3.79 -25.15 22.24
N LYS A 610 4.97 -24.94 21.62
CA LYS A 610 5.11 -24.41 20.28
C LYS A 610 5.75 -25.44 19.36
N PRO A 611 5.10 -25.85 18.25
CA PRO A 611 5.73 -26.70 17.27
C PRO A 611 6.86 -25.96 16.55
N ARG A 612 7.94 -26.65 16.28
CA ARG A 612 9.06 -26.23 15.47
C ARG A 612 9.44 -27.33 14.51
N PHE A 613 9.95 -26.95 13.37
CA PHE A 613 10.48 -27.88 12.40
C PHE A 613 12.00 -27.73 12.35
N GLY A 614 12.69 -28.80 12.04
CA GLY A 614 14.12 -28.82 11.83
C GLY A 614 14.47 -29.79 10.71
N VAL A 615 15.71 -29.71 10.28
CA VAL A 615 16.29 -30.64 9.30
C VAL A 615 17.36 -31.44 10.00
N ASP A 616 17.33 -32.77 9.81
CA ASP A 616 18.37 -33.70 10.31
C ASP A 616 19.57 -33.56 9.35
N ASP A 617 20.66 -33.03 9.88
CA ASP A 617 21.89 -32.81 9.12
C ASP A 617 22.49 -34.10 8.57
N ASP A 618 22.36 -35.23 9.31
CA ASP A 618 22.90 -36.54 8.91
C ASP A 618 22.11 -37.19 7.77
N VAL A 619 20.83 -36.83 7.63
CA VAL A 619 19.91 -37.42 6.66
C VAL A 619 19.73 -36.52 5.42
N CYS A 620 19.96 -35.20 5.53
CA CYS A 620 19.81 -34.28 4.43
C CYS A 620 20.79 -34.59 3.30
N THR A 621 20.26 -34.79 2.09
CA THR A 621 21.07 -35.14 0.89
C THR A 621 21.66 -33.89 0.20
N GLY A 622 21.25 -32.70 0.57
CA GLY A 622 21.74 -31.45 -0.04
C GLY A 622 21.15 -31.11 -1.42
N ASP A 623 20.06 -31.78 -1.82
CA ASP A 623 19.41 -31.45 -3.10
C ASP A 623 18.63 -30.13 -3.08
N HIS A 624 18.24 -29.67 -1.88
CA HIS A 624 17.58 -28.40 -1.61
C HIS A 624 16.22 -28.18 -2.33
N ALA A 625 15.51 -29.25 -2.70
CA ALA A 625 14.16 -29.13 -3.26
C ALA A 625 13.23 -28.35 -2.32
N CYS A 626 13.39 -28.53 -1.00
CA CYS A 626 12.67 -27.75 0.02
C CYS A 626 12.87 -26.23 -0.11
N ILE A 627 14.06 -25.76 -0.46
CA ILE A 627 14.36 -24.32 -0.64
C ILE A 627 13.83 -23.85 -1.98
N ARG A 628 14.17 -24.57 -3.06
CA ARG A 628 13.80 -24.18 -4.45
C ARG A 628 12.30 -24.16 -4.70
N LEU A 629 11.54 -25.01 -4.00
CA LEU A 629 10.11 -25.15 -4.24
C LEU A 629 9.23 -24.48 -3.18
N SER A 630 9.71 -24.27 -1.94
CA SER A 630 8.90 -23.61 -0.91
C SER A 630 9.13 -22.10 -0.79
N GLY A 631 10.29 -21.61 -1.20
CA GLY A 631 10.64 -20.19 -1.08
C GLY A 631 10.55 -19.63 0.35
N CYS A 632 10.75 -20.48 1.39
CA CYS A 632 10.55 -20.08 2.77
C CYS A 632 11.68 -19.16 3.26
N PRO A 633 11.40 -17.93 3.78
CA PRO A 633 12.44 -17.04 4.31
C PRO A 633 13.21 -17.59 5.50
N SER A 634 12.62 -18.59 6.22
CA SER A 634 13.29 -19.24 7.35
C SER A 634 14.17 -20.42 6.95
N LEU A 635 14.17 -20.81 5.67
CA LEU A 635 15.07 -21.83 5.14
C LEU A 635 16.35 -21.17 4.63
N SER A 636 17.47 -21.72 5.05
CA SER A 636 18.81 -21.29 4.66
C SER A 636 19.73 -22.48 4.42
N LEU A 637 20.94 -22.22 3.98
CA LEU A 637 21.98 -23.22 3.85
C LEU A 637 22.86 -23.20 5.10
N LYS A 638 23.26 -24.39 5.57
CA LYS A 638 24.22 -24.60 6.64
C LYS A 638 25.38 -25.40 6.11
N ILE A 639 26.59 -24.85 6.19
CA ILE A 639 27.83 -25.57 5.92
C ILE A 639 28.13 -26.42 7.16
N LEU A 640 28.43 -27.69 6.97
CA LEU A 640 28.81 -28.57 8.04
C LEU A 640 30.32 -28.53 8.28
N ASP A 641 30.73 -28.62 9.53
CA ASP A 641 32.13 -28.80 9.90
C ASP A 641 32.46 -30.31 9.89
N ASP A 642 32.32 -30.89 8.70
CA ASP A 642 32.60 -32.32 8.43
C ASP A 642 33.50 -32.43 7.21
N PRO A 643 34.76 -32.88 7.37
CA PRO A 643 35.71 -32.94 6.26
C PRO A 643 35.34 -33.97 5.17
N LEU A 644 34.32 -34.79 5.41
CA LEU A 644 33.82 -35.79 4.45
C LEU A 644 32.57 -35.29 3.69
N ARG A 645 32.09 -34.09 3.97
CA ARG A 645 30.89 -33.53 3.36
C ARG A 645 31.13 -32.08 2.92
N ASP A 646 31.24 -31.88 1.62
CA ASP A 646 31.38 -30.56 1.03
C ASP A 646 30.04 -29.88 0.73
N ASP A 647 28.95 -30.68 0.63
CA ASP A 647 27.62 -30.13 0.29
C ASP A 647 26.93 -29.54 1.52
N PRO A 648 26.43 -28.27 1.40
CA PRO A 648 25.67 -27.66 2.47
C PRO A 648 24.32 -28.37 2.68
N VAL A 649 23.79 -28.36 3.89
CA VAL A 649 22.48 -28.90 4.24
C VAL A 649 21.46 -27.82 4.41
N ALA A 650 20.18 -28.15 4.28
CA ALA A 650 19.11 -27.21 4.58
C ALA A 650 19.04 -26.95 6.10
N HIS A 651 18.76 -25.71 6.48
CA HIS A 651 18.65 -25.29 7.86
C HIS A 651 17.40 -24.41 8.07
N ILE A 652 16.73 -24.56 9.19
CA ILE A 652 15.57 -23.73 9.58
C ILE A 652 15.97 -22.80 10.71
N ASP A 653 15.88 -21.50 10.47
CA ASP A 653 16.26 -20.48 11.45
C ASP A 653 15.16 -20.19 12.51
N GLN A 654 15.46 -19.31 13.47
CA GLN A 654 14.57 -18.94 14.58
C GLN A 654 13.30 -18.17 14.15
N SER A 655 13.23 -17.69 12.92
CA SER A 655 12.04 -16.97 12.39
C SER A 655 10.91 -17.93 12.02
N CYS A 656 11.14 -19.24 12.04
CA CYS A 656 10.16 -20.28 11.74
C CYS A 656 8.91 -20.16 12.63
N VAL A 657 7.74 -20.18 12.01
CA VAL A 657 6.43 -20.11 12.70
C VAL A 657 5.79 -21.49 12.91
N GLY A 658 6.44 -22.58 12.49
CA GLY A 658 5.97 -23.93 12.70
C GLY A 658 4.82 -24.39 11.81
N CYS A 659 4.69 -23.86 10.59
CA CYS A 659 3.62 -24.21 9.65
C CYS A 659 3.79 -25.58 8.95
N GLY A 660 5.01 -26.13 8.89
CA GLY A 660 5.29 -27.42 8.25
C GLY A 660 5.47 -27.41 6.73
N ASN A 661 5.11 -26.31 6.04
CA ASN A 661 5.11 -26.25 4.57
C ASN A 661 6.40 -26.74 3.88
N CYS A 662 7.56 -26.45 4.46
CA CYS A 662 8.84 -26.88 3.88
C CYS A 662 9.01 -28.41 3.87
N GLY A 663 8.50 -29.09 4.90
CA GLY A 663 8.47 -30.54 4.96
C GLY A 663 7.49 -31.15 3.96
N GLU A 664 6.28 -30.63 3.91
CA GLU A 664 5.23 -31.06 2.97
C GLU A 664 5.67 -30.91 1.51
N VAL A 665 6.27 -29.77 1.17
CA VAL A 665 6.81 -29.52 -0.17
C VAL A 665 7.94 -30.49 -0.51
N ALA A 666 8.85 -30.73 0.44
CA ALA A 666 9.96 -31.65 0.22
C ALA A 666 9.50 -33.11 0.10
N ASP A 667 8.49 -33.49 0.87
CA ASP A 667 7.90 -34.84 0.76
C ASP A 667 7.17 -35.03 -0.57
N ALA A 668 6.31 -34.07 -0.95
CA ALA A 668 5.55 -34.09 -2.21
C ALA A 668 6.45 -34.08 -3.46
N ALA A 669 7.63 -33.47 -3.40
CA ALA A 669 8.56 -33.37 -4.52
C ALA A 669 9.52 -34.54 -4.64
N VAL A 670 10.13 -34.98 -3.52
CA VAL A 670 11.28 -35.94 -3.53
C VAL A 670 11.23 -36.95 -2.38
N LEU A 671 10.13 -37.06 -1.66
CA LEU A 671 9.96 -37.96 -0.49
C LEU A 671 11.09 -37.77 0.55
N CYS A 672 11.39 -36.51 0.88
CA CYS A 672 12.52 -36.15 1.73
C CYS A 672 12.33 -36.58 3.19
N PRO A 673 13.19 -37.45 3.75
CA PRO A 673 13.03 -37.93 5.12
C PRO A 673 13.70 -37.06 6.19
N SER A 674 14.32 -35.93 5.78
CA SER A 674 15.19 -35.14 6.67
C SER A 674 14.43 -34.21 7.61
N PHE A 675 13.16 -33.91 7.34
CA PHE A 675 12.38 -33.00 8.17
C PHE A 675 11.86 -33.68 9.42
N TYR A 676 12.01 -33.03 10.57
CA TYR A 676 11.41 -33.48 11.82
C TYR A 676 10.65 -32.34 12.49
N ARG A 677 9.64 -32.71 13.30
CA ARG A 677 8.91 -31.79 14.18
C ARG A 677 9.39 -31.98 15.61
N ALA A 678 9.64 -30.83 16.28
CA ALA A 678 9.94 -30.80 17.70
C ALA A 678 8.99 -29.84 18.41
N ASP A 679 8.51 -30.20 19.58
CA ASP A 679 7.67 -29.37 20.42
C ASP A 679 8.51 -28.63 21.46
N VAL A 680 8.60 -27.32 21.36
CA VAL A 680 9.27 -26.47 22.35
C VAL A 680 8.30 -26.14 23.47
N VAL A 681 8.57 -26.65 24.65
CA VAL A 681 7.73 -26.43 25.85
C VAL A 681 8.26 -25.26 26.66
N HIS A 682 7.47 -24.18 26.74
CA HIS A 682 7.70 -23.08 27.66
C HIS A 682 7.03 -23.39 29.01
N ASN A 683 7.66 -22.98 30.13
CA ASN A 683 7.20 -23.22 31.50
C ASN A 683 6.80 -24.70 31.75
N PRO A 684 7.71 -25.66 31.49
CA PRO A 684 7.39 -27.07 31.67
C PRO A 684 7.09 -27.39 33.16
N GLY A 685 6.17 -28.34 33.40
CA GLY A 685 5.85 -28.83 34.72
C GLY A 685 7.03 -29.54 35.39
N TRP A 686 6.97 -29.79 36.71
CA TRP A 686 8.08 -30.46 37.42
C TRP A 686 8.37 -31.88 36.91
N PHE A 687 7.32 -32.61 36.53
CA PHE A 687 7.46 -33.96 35.99
C PHE A 687 8.11 -33.96 34.59
N GLU A 688 7.77 -33.01 33.76
CA GLU A 688 8.42 -32.85 32.43
C GLU A 688 9.90 -32.48 32.57
N ARG A 689 10.23 -31.60 33.54
CA ARG A 689 11.64 -31.28 33.86
C ARG A 689 12.43 -32.46 34.34
N LEU A 690 11.82 -33.30 35.20
CA LEU A 690 12.45 -34.52 35.69
C LEU A 690 12.69 -35.55 34.55
N ARG A 691 11.63 -35.82 33.75
CA ARG A 691 11.72 -36.68 32.57
C ARG A 691 12.79 -36.20 31.59
N HIS A 692 12.83 -34.92 31.30
CA HIS A 692 13.82 -34.30 30.40
C HIS A 692 15.26 -34.49 30.92
N ARG A 693 15.50 -34.28 32.23
CA ARG A 693 16.81 -34.51 32.85
C ARG A 693 17.24 -35.95 32.75
N LEU A 694 16.33 -36.89 33.00
CA LEU A 694 16.61 -38.33 32.88
C LEU A 694 16.93 -38.72 31.44
N THR A 695 16.16 -38.23 30.48
CA THR A 695 16.37 -38.47 29.05
C THR A 695 17.73 -37.94 28.58
N LEU A 696 18.06 -36.69 28.94
CA LEU A 696 19.35 -36.09 28.60
C LEU A 696 20.52 -36.84 29.26
N GLY A 697 20.35 -37.31 30.49
CA GLY A 697 21.34 -38.15 31.15
C GLY A 697 21.61 -39.45 30.39
N LEU A 698 20.56 -40.12 29.95
CA LEU A 698 20.64 -41.36 29.14
C LEU A 698 21.29 -41.08 27.77
N ILE A 699 20.85 -40.05 27.08
CA ILE A 699 21.42 -39.66 25.77
C ILE A 699 22.91 -39.33 25.95
N GLY A 700 23.30 -38.57 26.97
CA GLY A 700 24.70 -38.22 27.24
C GLY A 700 25.58 -39.45 27.52
N ILE A 701 25.03 -40.50 28.16
CA ILE A 701 25.72 -41.78 28.36
C ILE A 701 25.92 -42.52 27.03
N LEU A 702 24.86 -42.53 26.20
CA LEU A 702 24.90 -43.20 24.89
C LEU A 702 25.86 -42.51 23.92
N GLN A 703 25.81 -41.15 23.90
CA GLN A 703 26.72 -40.34 23.07
C GLN A 703 28.19 -40.54 23.49
N ARG A 704 28.48 -40.52 24.78
CA ARG A 704 29.84 -40.81 25.29
C ARG A 704 30.30 -42.22 24.94
N ARG A 705 29.38 -43.20 24.94
CA ARG A 705 29.72 -44.57 24.48
C ARG A 705 30.01 -44.62 22.98
N ARG A 706 29.20 -43.89 22.18
CA ARG A 706 29.41 -43.79 20.72
C ARG A 706 30.73 -43.08 20.41
N SER A 707 31.00 -41.94 21.03
CA SER A 707 32.26 -41.19 20.83
C SER A 707 33.50 -42.03 21.21
N ARG A 708 33.43 -42.80 22.29
CA ARG A 708 34.53 -43.72 22.66
C ARG A 708 34.72 -44.87 21.66
N ARG A 709 33.67 -45.32 20.98
CA ARG A 709 33.80 -46.33 19.92
C ARG A 709 34.37 -45.73 18.63
N VAL A 710 33.98 -44.50 18.29
CA VAL A 710 34.46 -43.81 17.08
C VAL A 710 35.93 -43.37 17.24
N LEU A 711 36.30 -42.84 18.42
CA LEU A 711 37.70 -42.48 18.73
C LEU A 711 38.62 -43.68 19.00
N GLY A 712 38.09 -44.89 19.09
CA GLY A 712 38.87 -46.13 19.21
C GLY A 712 39.29 -46.74 17.88
N PHE A 713 38.88 -46.15 16.75
CA PHE A 713 39.41 -46.49 15.43
C PHE A 713 40.50 -45.47 15.09
N GLU A 714 41.72 -45.67 15.57
CA GLU A 714 42.88 -45.02 14.93
C GLU A 714 43.07 -45.68 13.56
N PRO A 715 43.21 -44.89 12.50
CA PRO A 715 43.57 -45.45 11.19
C PRO A 715 44.99 -46.04 11.29
N VAL A 716 45.11 -47.32 10.91
CA VAL A 716 46.39 -47.97 10.70
C VAL A 716 47.09 -47.41 9.48
#